data_8b972b9842b867bb55bf4165331a981e
#
_entry.id   8b972b9842b867bb55bf4165331a981e
#
_cell.length_a   1.000
_cell.length_b   1.000
_cell.length_c   1.000
_cell.angle_alpha   90.00
_cell.angle_beta   90.00
_cell.angle_gamma   90.00
#
_symmetry.space_group_name_H-M   'P 1'
#
loop_
_entity.id
_entity.type
_entity.pdbx_description
1 polymer ?
#
loop_
_entity_poly.entity_id
_entity_poly.type
_entity_poly.pdbx_seq_one_letter_code
_entity_poly.pdbx_strand_id
1 'polypeptide(L)'
;MILGITGGTGCGKTTLLSCIAALGGLVLDCDEIYHDLLKRDNEMLEAIENRFPGTVTPAGLDRKKLGPLVYKDPQALEDLNAITHSRILQEVERALENQPRLAAIDAIALFESGLSRLCHKTVAVVAPEETRVARLMARDGIDEAYARSRIAAQHGEDWFRGRCDFILENSGTKEQFRQKCLAFLRELDIMEQDYKQTGGCTMNAEELREALLSSPKNGFVGLSQEERAEMEAYCKRYAAFMDACKTEREATAWATQEAEKHGFKPAVPGMEVKPGDKIYMNNRGKSFMIAVVGTESLAQGANICAAHVDSPRMDLKPQPMYEDSEIAYFKTHYYGGIKKYQWTCVPLAIHGVVCKKDGSQVTVTVGEEETDPILVVSDLLIHLSADQMKKTLAEGIAGEQLNVILGTEPLEGEGSDLVKLNIMRLLNEKYGIVEDDFRTAELTVVPAGKCREVGLDRSLLGAYGHDDRVCAYAELEPMLTLPTPKHTAVCILADKEEIGSVGISGMQSHAFEYFMEILCDGQGVKLSHCFANSFCLSADVSNAFDPNFPETRDRRNNSQLNYGVSICKYTGSRGKGGASDASAEAMQHVRSTLDAAGVKWQIATLGKVDQGGGGTVAAYMANRNIVTVDAGVPVLCMHAPMEIVSKLDCYETMKACKAIYLA
;
A
#
# COMPACT_ATOMS: atom_id res chain seq x y z
N MET A 1 2.05 -35.79 17.49
CA MET A 1 1.87 -36.23 18.91
C MET A 1 0.46 -35.88 19.37
N ILE A 2 -0.26 -36.79 20.01
CA ILE A 2 -1.61 -36.56 20.55
C ILE A 2 -1.50 -36.71 22.07
N LEU A 3 -1.85 -35.62 22.80
CA LEU A 3 -1.86 -35.58 24.25
C LEU A 3 -3.30 -35.67 24.79
N GLY A 4 -3.59 -36.62 25.64
CA GLY A 4 -4.85 -36.66 26.42
C GLY A 4 -4.70 -35.82 27.66
N ILE A 5 -5.48 -34.78 27.83
CA ILE A 5 -5.43 -33.86 28.95
C ILE A 5 -6.68 -34.09 29.80
N THR A 6 -6.44 -34.41 31.08
CA THR A 6 -7.53 -34.64 32.06
C THR A 6 -7.22 -33.94 33.38
N GLY A 7 -8.10 -34.10 34.34
CA GLY A 7 -7.99 -33.52 35.67
C GLY A 7 -9.28 -32.86 36.13
N GLY A 8 -9.47 -32.77 37.41
CA GLY A 8 -10.70 -32.30 38.01
C GLY A 8 -11.01 -30.82 37.67
N THR A 9 -12.26 -30.47 37.88
CA THR A 9 -12.72 -29.09 37.70
C THR A 9 -11.94 -28.11 38.57
N GLY A 10 -11.54 -26.95 38.06
CA GLY A 10 -10.76 -25.93 38.77
C GLY A 10 -9.25 -26.20 38.86
N CYS A 11 -8.72 -27.32 38.32
CA CYS A 11 -7.29 -27.62 38.32
C CYS A 11 -6.45 -26.75 37.39
N GLY A 12 -7.04 -26.12 36.37
CA GLY A 12 -6.34 -25.18 35.48
C GLY A 12 -5.84 -25.78 34.15
N LYS A 13 -6.50 -26.83 33.62
CA LYS A 13 -6.22 -27.47 32.33
C LYS A 13 -6.08 -26.44 31.18
N THR A 14 -6.94 -25.42 31.17
CA THR A 14 -6.97 -24.38 30.15
C THR A 14 -5.61 -23.69 29.96
N THR A 15 -4.76 -23.59 30.97
CA THR A 15 -3.42 -23.01 30.85
C THR A 15 -2.51 -23.89 30.00
N LEU A 16 -2.54 -25.22 30.21
CA LEU A 16 -1.78 -26.16 29.37
C LEU A 16 -2.30 -26.18 27.94
N LEU A 17 -3.62 -26.20 27.76
CA LEU A 17 -4.26 -26.13 26.43
C LEU A 17 -3.89 -24.85 25.69
N SER A 18 -3.85 -23.70 26.38
CA SER A 18 -3.40 -22.43 25.79
C SER A 18 -1.93 -22.47 25.35
N CYS A 19 -1.06 -23.15 26.09
CA CYS A 19 0.34 -23.34 25.70
C CYS A 19 0.44 -24.22 24.44
N ILE A 20 -0.36 -25.29 24.35
CA ILE A 20 -0.39 -26.16 23.17
C ILE A 20 -0.94 -25.43 21.93
N ALA A 21 -2.03 -24.67 22.09
CA ALA A 21 -2.58 -23.85 21.03
C ALA A 21 -1.57 -22.79 20.51
N ALA A 22 -0.81 -22.17 21.43
CA ALA A 22 0.23 -21.21 21.08
C ALA A 22 1.39 -21.81 20.27
N LEU A 23 1.58 -23.14 20.38
CA LEU A 23 2.53 -23.91 19.56
C LEU A 23 1.92 -24.43 18.24
N GLY A 24 0.75 -23.93 17.86
CA GLY A 24 0.04 -24.36 16.66
C GLY A 24 -0.61 -25.75 16.78
N GLY A 25 -0.74 -26.29 18.01
CA GLY A 25 -1.40 -27.56 18.27
C GLY A 25 -2.92 -27.46 18.15
N LEU A 26 -3.54 -28.51 17.61
CA LEU A 26 -4.99 -28.66 17.58
C LEU A 26 -5.51 -28.97 18.99
N VAL A 27 -6.45 -28.16 19.50
CA VAL A 27 -7.10 -28.40 20.78
C VAL A 27 -8.54 -28.89 20.54
N LEU A 28 -8.86 -30.06 21.04
CA LEU A 28 -10.18 -30.68 20.94
C LEU A 28 -10.80 -30.72 22.37
N ASP A 29 -11.68 -29.76 22.65
CA ASP A 29 -12.46 -29.68 23.89
C ASP A 29 -13.69 -30.58 23.74
N CYS A 30 -13.71 -31.71 24.46
CA CYS A 30 -14.79 -32.68 24.38
C CYS A 30 -16.11 -32.17 24.96
N ASP A 31 -16.08 -31.21 25.89
CA ASP A 31 -17.28 -30.56 26.39
C ASP A 31 -17.91 -29.66 25.29
N GLU A 32 -17.10 -28.92 24.55
CA GLU A 32 -17.55 -28.11 23.43
C GLU A 32 -18.09 -28.98 22.27
N ILE A 33 -17.37 -30.06 21.93
CA ILE A 33 -17.82 -31.05 20.94
C ILE A 33 -19.18 -31.63 21.32
N TYR A 34 -19.34 -32.03 22.58
CA TYR A 34 -20.63 -32.52 23.06
C TYR A 34 -21.74 -31.49 22.91
N HIS A 35 -21.49 -30.23 23.28
CA HIS A 35 -22.46 -29.17 23.13
C HIS A 35 -22.85 -28.89 21.66
N ASP A 36 -21.94 -29.06 20.74
CA ASP A 36 -22.22 -28.90 19.30
C ASP A 36 -22.96 -30.12 18.73
N LEU A 37 -22.63 -31.33 19.17
CA LEU A 37 -23.39 -32.53 18.80
C LEU A 37 -24.85 -32.43 19.24
N LEU A 38 -25.15 -31.92 20.44
CA LEU A 38 -26.52 -31.69 20.90
C LEU A 38 -27.34 -30.74 20.01
N LYS A 39 -26.69 -29.91 19.16
CA LYS A 39 -27.37 -28.99 18.24
C LYS A 39 -27.56 -29.59 16.84
N ARG A 40 -26.67 -30.48 16.38
CA ARG A 40 -26.57 -30.90 14.97
C ARG A 40 -26.66 -32.41 14.73
N ASP A 41 -26.45 -33.25 15.75
CA ASP A 41 -26.44 -34.70 15.58
C ASP A 41 -27.83 -35.30 15.91
N ASN A 42 -28.65 -35.41 14.86
CA ASN A 42 -30.00 -35.97 14.99
C ASN A 42 -29.98 -37.45 15.41
N GLU A 43 -28.99 -38.25 14.99
CA GLU A 43 -28.90 -39.67 15.37
C GLU A 43 -28.59 -39.83 16.87
N MET A 44 -27.73 -38.98 17.41
CA MET A 44 -27.47 -38.94 18.85
C MET A 44 -28.72 -38.57 19.64
N LEU A 45 -29.45 -37.54 19.19
CA LEU A 45 -30.72 -37.11 19.83
C LEU A 45 -31.79 -38.19 19.76
N GLU A 46 -31.93 -38.89 18.61
CA GLU A 46 -32.86 -40.02 18.48
C GLU A 46 -32.48 -41.18 19.41
N ALA A 47 -31.20 -41.52 19.55
CA ALA A 47 -30.71 -42.54 20.47
C ALA A 47 -31.00 -42.16 21.92
N ILE A 48 -30.85 -40.89 22.29
CA ILE A 48 -31.20 -40.39 23.63
C ILE A 48 -32.72 -40.46 23.84
N GLU A 49 -33.54 -40.05 22.91
CA GLU A 49 -34.99 -40.08 22.99
C GLU A 49 -35.53 -41.54 23.10
N ASN A 50 -34.94 -42.46 22.33
CA ASN A 50 -35.28 -43.88 22.39
C ASN A 50 -35.02 -44.51 23.76
N ARG A 51 -33.92 -44.09 24.41
CA ARG A 51 -33.56 -44.60 25.73
C ARG A 51 -34.27 -43.85 26.86
N PHE A 52 -34.53 -42.55 26.68
CA PHE A 52 -35.16 -41.65 27.65
C PHE A 52 -36.32 -40.88 27.03
N PRO A 53 -37.46 -41.56 26.84
CA PRO A 53 -38.59 -40.96 26.11
C PRO A 53 -39.12 -39.65 26.72
N GLY A 54 -39.35 -38.65 25.85
CA GLY A 54 -39.87 -37.34 26.26
C GLY A 54 -38.80 -36.36 26.74
N THR A 55 -37.52 -36.72 26.61
CA THR A 55 -36.38 -35.82 26.97
C THR A 55 -35.88 -35.00 25.80
N VAL A 56 -36.18 -35.36 24.56
CA VAL A 56 -35.86 -34.56 23.35
C VAL A 56 -37.10 -33.85 22.87
N THR A 57 -37.00 -32.57 22.62
CA THR A 57 -38.07 -31.69 22.15
C THR A 57 -37.67 -31.04 20.82
N PRO A 58 -38.58 -30.41 20.06
CA PRO A 58 -38.23 -29.64 18.87
C PRO A 58 -37.20 -28.51 19.12
N ALA A 59 -37.00 -28.11 20.38
CA ALA A 59 -36.01 -27.13 20.79
C ALA A 59 -34.65 -27.76 21.22
N GLY A 60 -34.51 -29.10 21.11
CA GLY A 60 -33.34 -29.88 21.50
C GLY A 60 -33.55 -30.65 22.82
N LEU A 61 -32.45 -31.11 23.42
CA LEU A 61 -32.44 -31.92 24.64
C LEU A 61 -32.92 -31.13 25.87
N ASP A 62 -33.98 -31.60 26.54
CA ASP A 62 -34.45 -31.06 27.82
C ASP A 62 -33.64 -31.62 29.00
N ARG A 63 -32.56 -30.93 29.35
CA ARG A 63 -31.65 -31.34 30.44
C ARG A 63 -32.33 -31.37 31.82
N LYS A 64 -33.41 -30.57 32.01
CA LYS A 64 -34.16 -30.57 33.29
C LYS A 64 -34.97 -31.83 33.46
N LYS A 65 -35.43 -32.44 32.37
CA LYS A 65 -36.10 -33.74 32.42
C LYS A 65 -35.13 -34.91 32.47
N LEU A 66 -34.07 -34.87 31.67
CA LEU A 66 -33.08 -35.95 31.61
C LEU A 66 -32.26 -36.08 32.93
N GLY A 67 -31.84 -34.96 33.52
CA GLY A 67 -31.00 -34.95 34.71
C GLY A 67 -31.51 -35.84 35.83
N PRO A 68 -32.78 -35.68 36.33
CA PRO A 68 -33.33 -36.52 37.41
C PRO A 68 -33.43 -38.02 37.05
N LEU A 69 -33.49 -38.37 35.77
CA LEU A 69 -33.57 -39.76 35.32
C LEU A 69 -32.20 -40.46 35.46
N VAL A 70 -31.13 -39.75 35.05
CA VAL A 70 -29.78 -40.32 35.05
C VAL A 70 -29.06 -40.21 36.39
N TYR A 71 -29.37 -39.20 37.22
CA TYR A 71 -28.76 -39.08 38.56
C TYR A 71 -29.27 -40.08 39.59
N LYS A 72 -30.46 -40.65 39.38
CA LYS A 72 -31.06 -41.61 40.30
C LYS A 72 -30.78 -43.07 39.97
N ASP A 73 -30.33 -43.33 38.75
CA ASP A 73 -30.08 -44.68 38.24
C ASP A 73 -28.68 -44.74 37.59
N PRO A 74 -27.72 -45.44 38.23
CA PRO A 74 -26.37 -45.62 37.69
C PRO A 74 -26.36 -46.26 36.30
N GLN A 75 -27.28 -47.20 36.00
CA GLN A 75 -27.37 -47.84 34.71
C GLN A 75 -27.83 -46.85 33.62
N ALA A 76 -28.77 -45.97 33.95
CA ALA A 76 -29.22 -44.92 33.05
C ALA A 76 -28.10 -43.91 32.71
N LEU A 77 -27.22 -43.60 33.68
CA LEU A 77 -26.04 -42.77 33.45
C LEU A 77 -25.02 -43.46 32.53
N GLU A 78 -24.78 -44.78 32.75
CA GLU A 78 -23.90 -45.56 31.87
C GLU A 78 -24.44 -45.62 30.43
N ASP A 79 -25.75 -45.81 30.24
CA ASP A 79 -26.39 -45.86 28.94
C ASP A 79 -26.28 -44.48 28.20
N LEU A 80 -26.52 -43.38 28.93
CA LEU A 80 -26.34 -42.04 28.38
C LEU A 80 -24.87 -41.78 27.95
N ASN A 81 -23.93 -42.16 28.80
CA ASN A 81 -22.51 -42.05 28.54
C ASN A 81 -22.12 -42.89 27.31
N ALA A 82 -22.63 -44.10 27.18
CA ALA A 82 -22.35 -44.97 26.03
C ALA A 82 -22.81 -44.33 24.71
N ILE A 83 -24.01 -43.70 24.71
CA ILE A 83 -24.52 -42.97 23.52
C ILE A 83 -23.64 -41.76 23.21
N THR A 84 -23.37 -40.90 24.17
CA THR A 84 -22.68 -39.63 23.95
C THR A 84 -21.18 -39.81 23.69
N HIS A 85 -20.50 -40.70 24.45
CA HIS A 85 -19.06 -40.93 24.29
C HIS A 85 -18.74 -41.54 22.91
N SER A 86 -19.58 -42.41 22.37
CA SER A 86 -19.36 -42.99 21.03
C SER A 86 -19.37 -41.92 19.94
N ARG A 87 -20.24 -40.93 20.04
CA ARG A 87 -20.34 -39.83 19.07
C ARG A 87 -19.21 -38.83 19.24
N ILE A 88 -18.82 -38.50 20.47
CA ILE A 88 -17.65 -37.66 20.74
C ILE A 88 -16.39 -38.31 20.18
N LEU A 89 -16.21 -39.63 20.41
CA LEU A 89 -15.07 -40.37 19.90
C LEU A 89 -14.96 -40.26 18.35
N GLN A 90 -16.08 -40.48 17.65
CA GLN A 90 -16.13 -40.37 16.18
C GLN A 90 -15.74 -38.95 15.69
N GLU A 91 -16.21 -37.90 16.33
CA GLU A 91 -15.85 -36.52 15.97
C GLU A 91 -14.37 -36.20 16.24
N VAL A 92 -13.83 -36.71 17.36
CA VAL A 92 -12.41 -36.59 17.69
C VAL A 92 -11.55 -37.36 16.67
N GLU A 93 -11.92 -38.59 16.32
CA GLU A 93 -11.22 -39.38 15.30
C GLU A 93 -11.21 -38.63 13.96
N ARG A 94 -12.36 -38.11 13.52
CA ARG A 94 -12.49 -37.33 12.30
C ARG A 94 -11.61 -36.06 12.31
N ALA A 95 -11.55 -35.35 13.44
CA ALA A 95 -10.70 -34.15 13.56
C ALA A 95 -9.20 -34.51 13.48
N LEU A 96 -8.83 -35.73 13.86
CA LEU A 96 -7.45 -36.24 13.81
C LEU A 96 -7.06 -36.85 12.46
N GLU A 97 -8.00 -37.08 11.51
CA GLU A 97 -7.71 -37.64 10.19
C GLU A 97 -6.64 -36.83 9.41
N ASN A 98 -6.58 -35.54 9.62
CA ASN A 98 -5.57 -34.66 9.01
C ASN A 98 -4.16 -34.80 9.62
N GLN A 99 -3.96 -35.75 10.53
CA GLN A 99 -2.69 -36.05 11.20
C GLN A 99 -1.98 -34.79 11.75
N PRO A 100 -2.61 -34.01 12.64
CA PRO A 100 -1.98 -32.81 13.16
C PRO A 100 -0.68 -33.20 13.88
N ARG A 101 0.36 -32.38 13.70
CA ARG A 101 1.68 -32.62 14.32
C ARG A 101 1.58 -32.69 15.84
N LEU A 102 0.74 -31.83 16.43
CA LEU A 102 0.42 -31.77 17.84
C LEU A 102 -1.08 -31.62 18.01
N ALA A 103 -1.70 -32.46 18.84
CA ALA A 103 -3.09 -32.30 19.22
C ALA A 103 -3.25 -32.55 20.74
N ALA A 104 -4.22 -31.88 21.33
CA ALA A 104 -4.65 -32.07 22.71
C ALA A 104 -6.13 -32.44 22.73
N ILE A 105 -6.47 -33.53 23.40
CA ILE A 105 -7.84 -33.96 23.69
C ILE A 105 -8.13 -33.59 25.14
N ASP A 106 -8.94 -32.57 25.39
CA ASP A 106 -9.39 -32.21 26.75
C ASP A 106 -10.69 -32.94 27.11
N ALA A 107 -10.59 -33.86 28.01
CA ALA A 107 -11.75 -34.59 28.51
C ALA A 107 -11.60 -34.92 29.99
N ILE A 108 -12.62 -34.62 30.80
CA ILE A 108 -12.68 -35.02 32.21
C ILE A 108 -12.79 -36.55 32.29
N ALA A 109 -13.62 -37.17 31.46
CA ALA A 109 -13.84 -38.61 31.36
C ALA A 109 -12.94 -39.26 30.27
N LEU A 110 -11.65 -38.87 30.21
CA LEU A 110 -10.71 -39.31 29.19
C LEU A 110 -10.57 -40.82 29.07
N PHE A 111 -10.58 -41.50 30.20
CA PHE A 111 -10.41 -42.95 30.27
C PHE A 111 -11.75 -43.70 30.10
N GLU A 112 -12.81 -43.19 30.73
CA GLU A 112 -14.14 -43.78 30.70
C GLU A 112 -14.78 -43.69 29.30
N SER A 113 -14.49 -42.64 28.57
CA SER A 113 -14.97 -42.46 27.20
C SER A 113 -14.20 -43.26 26.15
N GLY A 114 -13.05 -43.85 26.52
CA GLY A 114 -12.17 -44.57 25.61
C GLY A 114 -11.27 -43.66 24.76
N LEU A 115 -11.35 -42.32 24.89
CA LEU A 115 -10.52 -41.35 24.18
C LEU A 115 -9.03 -41.49 24.47
N SER A 116 -8.65 -42.01 25.62
CA SER A 116 -7.27 -42.31 25.99
C SER A 116 -6.55 -43.23 25.00
N ARG A 117 -7.28 -44.05 24.24
CA ARG A 117 -6.71 -44.96 23.21
C ARG A 117 -6.17 -44.21 21.99
N LEU A 118 -6.64 -43.01 21.76
CA LEU A 118 -6.18 -42.14 20.69
C LEU A 118 -4.93 -41.34 21.07
N CYS A 119 -4.60 -41.31 22.38
CA CYS A 119 -3.53 -40.49 22.91
C CYS A 119 -2.20 -41.22 22.90
N HIS A 120 -1.13 -40.54 22.48
CA HIS A 120 0.23 -41.06 22.61
C HIS A 120 0.75 -40.96 24.06
N LYS A 121 0.30 -39.92 24.77
CA LYS A 121 0.60 -39.64 26.18
C LYS A 121 -0.62 -39.03 26.87
N THR A 122 -0.76 -39.30 28.18
CA THR A 122 -1.84 -38.78 29.01
C THR A 122 -1.27 -37.91 30.13
N VAL A 123 -1.91 -36.76 30.37
CA VAL A 123 -1.46 -35.76 31.34
C VAL A 123 -2.62 -35.35 32.24
N ALA A 124 -2.47 -35.51 33.54
CA ALA A 124 -3.43 -34.96 34.49
C ALA A 124 -2.92 -33.64 35.07
N VAL A 125 -3.77 -32.62 35.06
CA VAL A 125 -3.54 -31.38 35.81
C VAL A 125 -4.22 -31.51 37.15
N VAL A 126 -3.46 -31.39 38.25
CA VAL A 126 -3.96 -31.47 39.61
C VAL A 126 -3.70 -30.17 40.38
N ALA A 127 -4.54 -29.87 41.36
CA ALA A 127 -4.38 -28.72 42.24
C ALA A 127 -5.00 -29.00 43.61
N PRO A 128 -4.47 -28.40 44.70
CA PRO A 128 -5.03 -28.54 46.05
C PRO A 128 -6.53 -28.17 46.06
N GLU A 129 -7.30 -28.89 46.86
CA GLU A 129 -8.77 -28.72 46.93
C GLU A 129 -9.18 -27.29 47.23
N GLU A 130 -8.54 -26.64 48.22
CA GLU A 130 -8.83 -25.24 48.55
C GLU A 130 -8.59 -24.29 47.40
N THR A 131 -7.55 -24.53 46.60
CA THR A 131 -7.28 -23.74 45.38
C THR A 131 -8.36 -23.97 44.33
N ARG A 132 -8.85 -25.19 44.18
CA ARG A 132 -9.93 -25.54 43.24
C ARG A 132 -11.24 -24.89 43.65
N VAL A 133 -11.58 -24.94 44.93
CA VAL A 133 -12.77 -24.30 45.53
C VAL A 133 -12.75 -22.79 45.25
N ALA A 134 -11.65 -22.12 45.62
CA ALA A 134 -11.53 -20.67 45.38
C ALA A 134 -11.69 -20.29 43.89
N ARG A 135 -11.09 -21.07 42.99
CA ARG A 135 -11.19 -20.83 41.52
C ARG A 135 -12.61 -21.05 41.00
N LEU A 136 -13.34 -22.06 41.50
CA LEU A 136 -14.72 -22.35 41.10
C LEU A 136 -15.67 -21.27 41.59
N MET A 137 -15.55 -20.83 42.84
CA MET A 137 -16.35 -19.73 43.36
C MET A 137 -16.15 -18.46 42.57
N ALA A 138 -14.89 -18.12 42.26
CA ALA A 138 -14.57 -16.91 41.46
C ALA A 138 -15.03 -16.97 40.00
N ARG A 139 -14.98 -18.15 39.37
CA ARG A 139 -15.34 -18.34 37.97
C ARG A 139 -16.85 -18.45 37.74
N ASP A 140 -17.52 -19.27 38.56
CA ASP A 140 -18.89 -19.70 38.35
C ASP A 140 -19.90 -18.94 39.24
N GLY A 141 -19.41 -18.13 40.20
CA GLY A 141 -20.28 -17.39 41.13
C GLY A 141 -21.07 -18.25 42.09
N ILE A 142 -20.57 -19.47 42.39
CA ILE A 142 -21.23 -20.48 43.27
C ILE A 142 -20.70 -20.39 44.71
N ASP A 143 -21.46 -20.89 45.64
CA ASP A 143 -21.03 -20.97 47.03
C ASP A 143 -20.04 -22.12 47.28
N GLU A 144 -19.37 -22.07 48.42
CA GLU A 144 -18.34 -23.02 48.80
C GLU A 144 -18.87 -24.47 48.93
N ALA A 145 -20.07 -24.63 49.49
CA ALA A 145 -20.66 -25.94 49.69
C ALA A 145 -20.93 -26.63 48.34
N TYR A 146 -21.44 -25.88 47.40
CA TYR A 146 -21.68 -26.40 46.06
C TYR A 146 -20.37 -26.64 45.28
N ALA A 147 -19.37 -25.78 45.42
CA ALA A 147 -18.05 -26.00 44.84
C ALA A 147 -17.41 -27.31 45.36
N ARG A 148 -17.44 -27.55 46.67
CA ARG A 148 -16.95 -28.78 47.29
C ARG A 148 -17.72 -30.02 46.82
N SER A 149 -19.04 -29.94 46.70
CA SER A 149 -19.85 -31.05 46.19
C SER A 149 -19.48 -31.42 44.73
N ARG A 150 -19.21 -30.46 43.91
CA ARG A 150 -18.73 -30.69 42.52
C ARG A 150 -17.35 -31.33 42.46
N ILE A 151 -16.47 -30.98 43.39
CA ILE A 151 -15.13 -31.57 43.47
C ILE A 151 -15.22 -33.03 43.97
N ALA A 152 -16.04 -33.29 44.99
CA ALA A 152 -16.24 -34.61 45.56
C ALA A 152 -16.90 -35.63 44.60
N ALA A 153 -17.65 -35.14 43.61
CA ALA A 153 -18.26 -35.98 42.58
C ALA A 153 -17.26 -36.43 41.48
N GLN A 154 -16.01 -36.02 41.55
CA GLN A 154 -14.97 -36.36 40.56
C GLN A 154 -13.91 -37.26 41.21
N HIS A 155 -13.09 -37.91 40.34
CA HIS A 155 -11.97 -38.70 40.83
C HIS A 155 -10.94 -37.86 41.60
N GLY A 156 -10.38 -38.43 42.64
CA GLY A 156 -9.31 -37.84 43.44
C GLY A 156 -7.95 -37.88 42.72
N GLU A 157 -6.98 -37.17 43.29
CA GLU A 157 -5.63 -37.06 42.71
C GLU A 157 -4.94 -38.42 42.53
N ASP A 158 -5.06 -39.32 43.50
CA ASP A 158 -4.45 -40.65 43.47
C ASP A 158 -4.95 -41.51 42.30
N TRP A 159 -6.20 -41.31 41.89
CA TRP A 159 -6.77 -42.00 40.74
C TRP A 159 -6.08 -41.58 39.42
N PHE A 160 -5.79 -40.28 39.26
CA PHE A 160 -5.06 -39.76 38.11
C PHE A 160 -3.58 -40.17 38.13
N ARG A 161 -2.93 -40.15 39.30
CA ARG A 161 -1.53 -40.58 39.46
C ARG A 161 -1.31 -42.05 39.08
N GLY A 162 -2.30 -42.91 39.28
CA GLY A 162 -2.23 -44.31 38.88
C GLY A 162 -2.54 -44.61 37.42
N ARG A 163 -2.97 -43.64 36.63
CA ARG A 163 -3.46 -43.87 35.26
C ARG A 163 -2.84 -42.97 34.19
N CYS A 164 -2.39 -41.77 34.53
CA CYS A 164 -1.78 -40.87 33.58
C CYS A 164 -0.27 -41.06 33.50
N ASP A 165 0.30 -40.85 32.31
CA ASP A 165 1.76 -40.87 32.10
C ASP A 165 2.46 -39.73 32.85
N PHE A 166 1.79 -38.57 32.98
CA PHE A 166 2.33 -37.37 33.63
C PHE A 166 1.32 -36.67 34.52
N ILE A 167 1.84 -36.05 35.58
CA ILE A 167 1.06 -35.23 36.52
C ILE A 167 1.66 -33.81 36.55
N LEU A 168 0.85 -32.81 36.26
CA LEU A 168 1.23 -31.40 36.37
C LEU A 168 0.52 -30.76 37.57
N GLU A 169 1.28 -30.42 38.60
CA GLU A 169 0.77 -29.79 39.82
C GLU A 169 0.66 -28.27 39.68
N ASN A 170 -0.55 -27.76 39.82
CA ASN A 170 -0.89 -26.33 39.74
C ASN A 170 -1.19 -25.76 41.14
N SER A 171 -0.15 -25.64 41.97
CA SER A 171 -0.22 -25.12 43.35
C SER A 171 0.22 -23.66 43.49
N GLY A 172 0.72 -23.01 42.39
CA GLY A 172 1.26 -21.66 42.40
C GLY A 172 0.42 -20.63 41.64
N THR A 173 1.05 -19.51 41.28
CA THR A 173 0.42 -18.48 40.46
C THR A 173 0.21 -18.99 39.03
N LYS A 174 -0.69 -18.31 38.29
CA LYS A 174 -0.96 -18.65 36.87
C LYS A 174 0.31 -18.64 36.03
N GLU A 175 1.22 -17.67 36.23
CA GLU A 175 2.47 -17.58 35.48
C GLU A 175 3.44 -18.70 35.86
N GLN A 176 3.57 -19.04 37.15
CA GLN A 176 4.39 -20.17 37.58
C GLN A 176 3.91 -21.49 36.97
N PHE A 177 2.60 -21.70 36.92
CA PHE A 177 2.06 -22.90 36.29
C PHE A 177 2.25 -22.88 34.76
N ARG A 178 2.13 -21.75 34.14
CA ARG A 178 2.44 -21.58 32.70
C ARG A 178 3.89 -21.98 32.40
N GLN A 179 4.85 -21.56 33.22
CA GLN A 179 6.26 -21.96 33.06
C GLN A 179 6.45 -23.48 33.25
N LYS A 180 5.73 -24.10 34.20
CA LYS A 180 5.74 -25.56 34.32
C LYS A 180 5.17 -26.27 33.09
N CYS A 181 4.09 -25.75 32.49
CA CYS A 181 3.52 -26.29 31.25
C CYS A 181 4.52 -26.20 30.10
N LEU A 182 5.20 -25.07 29.94
CA LEU A 182 6.22 -24.90 28.91
C LEU A 182 7.44 -25.81 29.11
N ALA A 183 7.89 -25.98 30.36
CA ALA A 183 8.99 -26.91 30.69
C ALA A 183 8.60 -28.37 30.36
N PHE A 184 7.39 -28.77 30.73
CA PHE A 184 6.85 -30.09 30.41
C PHE A 184 6.77 -30.35 28.90
N LEU A 185 6.29 -29.37 28.12
CA LEU A 185 6.22 -29.50 26.67
C LEU A 185 7.62 -29.57 26.02
N ARG A 186 8.63 -28.95 26.61
CA ARG A 186 10.05 -29.12 26.20
C ARG A 186 10.56 -30.53 26.49
N GLU A 187 10.27 -31.05 27.69
CA GLU A 187 10.69 -32.38 28.09
C GLU A 187 10.10 -33.49 27.18
N LEU A 188 8.94 -33.24 26.59
CA LEU A 188 8.34 -34.11 25.58
C LEU A 188 8.91 -33.94 24.18
N ASP A 189 10.01 -33.23 23.97
CA ASP A 189 10.59 -32.90 22.67
C ASP A 189 9.64 -32.15 21.67
N ILE A 190 8.50 -31.72 22.18
CA ILE A 190 7.50 -31.06 21.35
C ILE A 190 8.01 -29.67 20.89
N MET A 191 8.72 -28.98 21.79
CA MET A 191 9.30 -27.67 21.50
C MET A 191 10.67 -27.77 20.79
N GLU A 192 11.43 -28.82 21.01
CA GLU A 192 12.77 -28.96 20.44
C GLU A 192 12.74 -29.22 18.93
N GLN A 193 11.71 -29.85 18.42
CA GLN A 193 11.50 -30.06 16.99
C GLN A 193 11.00 -28.78 16.28
N ASP A 194 10.17 -27.96 16.93
CA ASP A 194 9.80 -26.64 16.42
C ASP A 194 11.00 -25.69 16.44
N TYR A 195 11.81 -25.79 17.47
CA TYR A 195 13.01 -24.98 17.65
C TYR A 195 14.09 -25.21 16.57
N LYS A 196 14.24 -26.44 16.07
CA LYS A 196 15.17 -26.76 14.96
C LYS A 196 14.66 -26.35 13.58
N GLN A 197 13.34 -26.26 13.39
CA GLN A 197 12.74 -25.81 12.13
C GLN A 197 12.51 -24.29 12.05
N THR A 198 12.36 -23.61 13.18
CA THR A 198 12.16 -22.16 13.25
C THR A 198 13.41 -21.38 13.68
N GLY A 199 14.59 -22.06 13.85
CA GLY A 199 15.80 -21.43 14.37
C GLY A 199 15.56 -20.97 15.82
N GLY A 200 15.38 -21.94 16.69
CA GLY A 200 14.89 -21.79 18.05
C GLY A 200 15.53 -20.70 18.89
N CYS A 201 14.70 -19.84 19.39
CA CYS A 201 15.05 -18.58 19.99
C CYS A 201 15.43 -18.72 21.48
N THR A 202 16.73 -18.77 21.78
CA THR A 202 17.26 -18.39 23.10
C THR A 202 17.28 -16.86 23.27
N MET A 203 16.69 -16.11 22.30
CA MET A 203 16.69 -14.67 22.21
C MET A 203 15.91 -14.06 23.37
N ASN A 204 16.50 -13.05 24.00
CA ASN A 204 15.78 -12.22 24.96
C ASN A 204 14.70 -11.38 24.24
N ALA A 205 13.90 -10.63 24.97
CA ALA A 205 12.80 -9.84 24.38
C ALA A 205 13.29 -8.79 23.36
N GLU A 206 14.51 -8.33 23.49
CA GLU A 206 15.13 -7.35 22.59
C GLU A 206 15.54 -8.02 21.26
N GLU A 207 16.22 -9.15 21.35
CA GLU A 207 16.58 -10.00 20.20
C GLU A 207 15.34 -10.52 19.46
N LEU A 208 14.29 -10.94 20.17
CA LEU A 208 13.00 -11.32 19.59
C LEU A 208 12.33 -10.15 18.87
N ARG A 209 12.40 -8.96 19.46
CA ARG A 209 11.86 -7.75 18.85
C ARG A 209 12.60 -7.41 17.55
N GLU A 210 13.93 -7.51 17.57
CA GLU A 210 14.77 -7.25 16.40
C GLU A 210 14.53 -8.29 15.30
N ALA A 211 14.35 -9.56 15.66
CA ALA A 211 14.13 -10.65 14.70
C ALA A 211 12.70 -10.71 14.12
N LEU A 212 11.67 -10.33 14.90
CA LEU A 212 10.27 -10.57 14.56
C LEU A 212 9.46 -9.30 14.26
N LEU A 213 9.92 -8.13 14.72
CA LEU A 213 9.21 -6.89 14.52
C LEU A 213 9.92 -6.01 13.50
N SER A 214 9.17 -5.46 12.58
CA SER A 214 9.68 -4.42 11.68
C SER A 214 9.93 -3.13 12.48
N SER A 215 11.15 -2.61 12.39
CA SER A 215 11.58 -1.35 13.01
C SER A 215 12.29 -0.49 11.97
N PRO A 216 11.57 0.09 11.01
CA PRO A 216 12.18 0.93 10.00
C PRO A 216 12.86 2.13 10.65
N LYS A 217 14.05 2.47 10.17
CA LYS A 217 14.83 3.62 10.64
C LYS A 217 14.81 4.72 9.60
N ASN A 218 14.91 5.96 10.06
CA ASN A 218 15.12 7.09 9.16
C ASN A 218 16.39 6.82 8.31
N GLY A 219 16.26 6.90 7.00
CA GLY A 219 17.28 6.48 6.05
C GLY A 219 18.56 7.31 6.07
N PHE A 220 18.54 8.51 6.69
CA PHE A 220 19.77 9.27 6.94
C PHE A 220 20.64 8.66 8.05
N VAL A 221 20.05 7.80 8.90
CA VAL A 221 20.81 7.12 9.96
C VAL A 221 21.67 6.02 9.33
N GLY A 222 22.97 6.15 9.47
CA GLY A 222 23.95 5.21 8.91
C GLY A 222 24.28 5.42 7.43
N LEU A 223 23.80 6.50 6.81
CA LEU A 223 24.18 6.85 5.43
C LEU A 223 25.66 7.21 5.37
N SER A 224 26.43 6.54 4.52
CA SER A 224 27.85 6.81 4.32
C SER A 224 28.08 8.19 3.68
N GLN A 225 29.31 8.69 3.75
CA GLN A 225 29.65 9.96 3.10
C GLN A 225 29.58 9.86 1.57
N GLU A 226 29.92 8.70 1.01
CA GLU A 226 29.82 8.43 -0.42
C GLU A 226 28.37 8.43 -0.89
N GLU A 227 27.50 7.67 -0.22
CA GLU A 227 26.06 7.65 -0.53
C GLU A 227 25.44 9.04 -0.41
N ARG A 228 25.85 9.83 0.60
CA ARG A 228 25.39 11.21 0.75
C ARG A 228 25.85 12.09 -0.42
N ALA A 229 27.09 11.93 -0.86
CA ALA A 229 27.61 12.70 -2.00
C ALA A 229 26.89 12.32 -3.32
N GLU A 230 26.62 11.05 -3.54
CA GLU A 230 25.85 10.56 -4.69
C GLU A 230 24.41 11.09 -4.67
N MET A 231 23.73 11.02 -3.53
CA MET A 231 22.39 11.58 -3.32
C MET A 231 22.37 13.08 -3.63
N GLU A 232 23.31 13.87 -3.10
CA GLU A 232 23.38 15.31 -3.36
C GLU A 232 23.64 15.60 -4.85
N ALA A 233 24.52 14.83 -5.49
CA ALA A 233 24.81 14.97 -6.92
C ALA A 233 23.57 14.63 -7.77
N TYR A 234 22.84 13.57 -7.44
CA TYR A 234 21.58 13.22 -8.09
C TYR A 234 20.55 14.34 -7.90
N CYS A 235 20.32 14.80 -6.68
CA CYS A 235 19.34 15.84 -6.37
C CYS A 235 19.64 17.16 -7.07
N LYS A 236 20.94 17.49 -7.25
CA LYS A 236 21.34 18.67 -8.04
C LYS A 236 20.95 18.54 -9.51
N ARG A 237 21.12 17.36 -10.12
CA ARG A 237 20.69 17.11 -11.51
C ARG A 237 19.18 17.13 -11.62
N TYR A 238 18.48 16.51 -10.66
CA TYR A 238 17.02 16.55 -10.57
C TYR A 238 16.48 17.99 -10.45
N ALA A 239 17.06 18.82 -9.58
CA ALA A 239 16.66 20.22 -9.45
C ALA A 239 16.82 20.99 -10.77
N ALA A 240 17.92 20.74 -11.51
CA ALA A 240 18.10 21.34 -12.83
C ALA A 240 17.07 20.88 -13.86
N PHE A 241 16.63 19.60 -13.79
CA PHE A 241 15.53 19.10 -14.62
C PHE A 241 14.21 19.82 -14.26
N MET A 242 13.90 19.98 -12.98
CA MET A 242 12.69 20.68 -12.52
C MET A 242 12.67 22.15 -12.94
N ASP A 243 13.83 22.80 -12.97
CA ASP A 243 13.98 24.18 -13.42
C ASP A 243 13.78 24.33 -14.94
N ALA A 244 14.17 23.31 -15.70
CA ALA A 244 14.08 23.30 -17.16
C ALA A 244 12.72 22.81 -17.68
N CYS A 245 11.97 22.07 -16.88
CA CYS A 245 10.77 21.33 -17.32
C CYS A 245 9.57 21.65 -16.43
N LYS A 246 8.80 22.67 -16.78
CA LYS A 246 7.56 23.05 -16.09
C LYS A 246 6.31 22.39 -16.68
N THR A 247 6.41 21.88 -17.91
CA THR A 247 5.32 21.29 -18.67
C THR A 247 5.70 19.93 -19.26
N GLU A 248 4.70 19.13 -19.63
CA GLU A 248 4.88 17.85 -20.32
C GLU A 248 5.67 18.00 -21.65
N ARG A 249 5.51 19.14 -22.34
CA ARG A 249 6.24 19.43 -23.58
C ARG A 249 7.73 19.63 -23.33
N GLU A 250 8.05 20.39 -22.31
CA GLU A 250 9.45 20.66 -21.93
C GLU A 250 10.12 19.39 -21.42
N ALA A 251 9.43 18.60 -20.59
CA ALA A 251 9.94 17.32 -20.10
C ALA A 251 10.19 16.33 -21.25
N THR A 252 9.26 16.22 -22.20
CA THR A 252 9.42 15.38 -23.40
C THR A 252 10.55 15.86 -24.31
N ALA A 253 10.69 17.16 -24.50
CA ALA A 253 11.78 17.74 -25.29
C ALA A 253 13.14 17.49 -24.63
N TRP A 254 13.23 17.70 -23.33
CA TRP A 254 14.44 17.42 -22.54
C TRP A 254 14.80 15.93 -22.60
N ALA A 255 13.84 15.03 -22.37
CA ALA A 255 14.05 13.59 -22.44
C ALA A 255 14.55 13.14 -23.82
N THR A 256 13.99 13.71 -24.90
CA THR A 256 14.42 13.43 -26.27
C THR A 256 15.87 13.85 -26.49
N GLN A 257 16.26 15.05 -26.07
CA GLN A 257 17.63 15.57 -26.22
C GLN A 257 18.62 14.72 -25.41
N GLU A 258 18.31 14.35 -24.18
CA GLU A 258 19.18 13.52 -23.36
C GLU A 258 19.29 12.08 -23.94
N ALA A 259 18.20 11.50 -24.42
CA ALA A 259 18.24 10.20 -25.08
C ALA A 259 19.17 10.22 -26.30
N GLU A 260 19.06 11.23 -27.18
CA GLU A 260 19.92 11.38 -28.34
C GLU A 260 21.41 11.55 -27.96
N LYS A 261 21.71 12.36 -26.98
CA LYS A 261 23.08 12.53 -26.43
C LYS A 261 23.67 11.22 -25.92
N HIS A 262 22.84 10.31 -25.40
CA HIS A 262 23.26 9.01 -24.88
C HIS A 262 23.14 7.87 -25.91
N GLY A 263 22.95 8.22 -27.20
CA GLY A 263 23.00 7.29 -28.33
C GLY A 263 21.73 6.50 -28.59
N PHE A 264 20.60 6.91 -28.01
CA PHE A 264 19.30 6.36 -28.36
C PHE A 264 18.87 6.82 -29.75
N LYS A 265 18.14 5.97 -30.47
CA LYS A 265 17.62 6.21 -31.78
C LYS A 265 16.09 6.15 -31.79
N PRO A 266 15.42 6.92 -32.67
CA PRO A 266 13.97 6.84 -32.76
C PRO A 266 13.49 5.47 -33.22
N ALA A 267 12.38 5.01 -32.63
CA ALA A 267 11.69 3.79 -33.04
C ALA A 267 11.11 3.97 -34.45
N VAL A 268 11.39 3.03 -35.34
CA VAL A 268 10.92 3.03 -36.74
C VAL A 268 10.27 1.67 -37.02
N PRO A 269 9.03 1.64 -37.55
CA PRO A 269 8.39 0.39 -37.95
C PRO A 269 9.26 -0.44 -38.90
N GLY A 270 9.37 -1.75 -38.62
CA GLY A 270 10.17 -2.67 -39.41
C GLY A 270 11.68 -2.65 -39.12
N MET A 271 12.12 -1.91 -38.11
CA MET A 271 13.52 -1.98 -37.64
C MET A 271 13.82 -3.35 -37.04
N GLU A 272 15.04 -3.85 -37.26
CA GLU A 272 15.56 -4.99 -36.51
C GLU A 272 15.92 -4.56 -35.09
N VAL A 273 15.60 -5.38 -34.08
CA VAL A 273 15.80 -5.08 -32.65
C VAL A 273 16.73 -6.12 -32.03
N LYS A 274 17.88 -5.69 -31.56
CA LYS A 274 18.97 -6.53 -31.01
C LYS A 274 19.30 -6.20 -29.56
N PRO A 275 19.85 -7.15 -28.80
CA PRO A 275 20.37 -6.88 -27.46
C PRO A 275 21.33 -5.67 -27.43
N GLY A 276 21.10 -4.77 -26.50
CA GLY A 276 21.88 -3.53 -26.32
C GLY A 276 21.41 -2.34 -27.17
N ASP A 277 20.44 -2.52 -28.08
CA ASP A 277 19.85 -1.39 -28.80
C ASP A 277 19.18 -0.42 -27.84
N LYS A 278 19.40 0.86 -28.08
CA LYS A 278 18.85 2.00 -27.37
C LYS A 278 17.84 2.71 -28.27
N ILE A 279 16.56 2.64 -27.90
CA ILE A 279 15.45 3.04 -28.78
C ILE A 279 14.51 3.96 -28.00
N TYR A 280 14.03 5.04 -28.63
CA TYR A 280 13.02 5.91 -28.03
C TYR A 280 11.89 6.26 -29.00
N MET A 281 10.76 6.69 -28.45
CA MET A 281 9.66 7.31 -29.20
C MET A 281 9.18 8.58 -28.50
N ASN A 282 9.27 9.70 -29.20
CA ASN A 282 8.62 10.95 -28.81
C ASN A 282 7.21 10.96 -29.39
N ASN A 283 6.20 10.84 -28.56
CA ASN A 283 4.81 10.85 -28.97
C ASN A 283 4.27 12.30 -29.00
N ARG A 284 4.39 12.94 -30.14
CA ARG A 284 3.80 14.26 -30.42
C ARG A 284 4.29 15.38 -29.51
N GLY A 285 5.48 15.27 -28.95
CA GLY A 285 6.06 16.24 -28.02
C GLY A 285 5.36 16.32 -26.65
N LYS A 286 4.58 15.31 -26.23
CA LYS A 286 3.82 15.34 -24.98
C LYS A 286 4.00 14.12 -24.09
N SER A 287 4.33 12.97 -24.66
CA SER A 287 4.70 11.78 -23.90
C SER A 287 5.92 11.13 -24.56
N PHE A 288 6.66 10.36 -23.78
CA PHE A 288 7.95 9.81 -24.19
C PHE A 288 8.10 8.38 -23.71
N MET A 289 8.65 7.52 -24.58
CA MET A 289 8.97 6.14 -24.25
C MET A 289 10.40 5.85 -24.67
N ILE A 290 11.13 5.10 -23.86
CA ILE A 290 12.52 4.76 -24.10
C ILE A 290 12.81 3.33 -23.65
N ALA A 291 13.63 2.60 -24.40
CA ALA A 291 13.97 1.22 -24.11
C ALA A 291 15.47 0.95 -24.30
N VAL A 292 16.02 0.11 -23.43
CA VAL A 292 17.30 -0.58 -23.62
C VAL A 292 16.99 -2.05 -23.79
N VAL A 293 17.27 -2.59 -24.98
CA VAL A 293 16.91 -3.96 -25.35
C VAL A 293 17.77 -4.97 -24.57
N GLY A 294 17.12 -5.92 -23.92
CA GLY A 294 17.75 -6.95 -23.10
C GLY A 294 18.43 -8.05 -23.89
N THR A 295 19.19 -8.89 -23.19
CA THR A 295 19.80 -10.11 -23.77
C THR A 295 18.79 -11.22 -23.99
N GLU A 296 17.71 -11.26 -23.20
CA GLU A 296 16.56 -12.15 -23.38
C GLU A 296 15.57 -11.57 -24.38
N SER A 297 14.87 -12.47 -25.08
CA SER A 297 13.82 -12.08 -26.01
C SER A 297 12.65 -11.40 -25.30
N LEU A 298 11.99 -10.44 -25.96
CA LEU A 298 10.74 -9.85 -25.52
C LEU A 298 9.60 -10.86 -25.30
N ALA A 299 9.73 -12.08 -25.80
CA ALA A 299 8.83 -13.19 -25.42
C ALA A 299 8.90 -13.54 -23.92
N GLN A 300 10.01 -13.22 -23.24
CA GLN A 300 10.18 -13.39 -21.80
C GLN A 300 9.69 -12.16 -20.99
N GLY A 301 9.15 -11.14 -21.68
CA GLY A 301 8.67 -9.90 -21.08
C GLY A 301 9.71 -8.80 -21.01
N ALA A 302 9.27 -7.65 -20.53
CA ALA A 302 10.07 -6.46 -20.28
C ALA A 302 9.89 -5.99 -18.83
N ASN A 303 10.92 -5.34 -18.27
CA ASN A 303 10.86 -4.62 -17.00
C ASN A 303 10.56 -3.15 -17.29
N ILE A 304 9.42 -2.67 -16.83
CA ILE A 304 8.87 -1.37 -17.19
C ILE A 304 8.80 -0.50 -15.94
N CYS A 305 9.18 0.77 -16.06
CA CYS A 305 8.78 1.81 -15.12
C CYS A 305 7.92 2.84 -15.89
N ALA A 306 6.87 3.35 -15.24
CA ALA A 306 5.93 4.28 -15.86
C ALA A 306 5.52 5.37 -14.88
N ALA A 307 5.72 6.62 -15.26
CA ALA A 307 5.38 7.83 -14.51
C ALA A 307 4.69 8.84 -15.42
N HIS A 308 4.15 9.92 -14.86
CA HIS A 308 3.61 11.02 -15.69
C HIS A 308 4.44 12.30 -15.57
N VAL A 309 4.25 13.21 -16.52
CA VAL A 309 5.02 14.46 -16.62
C VAL A 309 4.15 15.71 -16.65
N ASP A 310 2.83 15.55 -16.76
CA ASP A 310 1.89 16.64 -16.54
C ASP A 310 1.71 16.89 -15.03
N SER A 311 1.27 18.07 -14.66
CA SER A 311 1.04 18.47 -13.27
C SER A 311 -0.15 19.44 -13.22
N PRO A 312 -0.85 19.55 -12.07
CA PRO A 312 -1.96 20.50 -11.94
C PRO A 312 -1.52 21.95 -12.20
N ARG A 313 -2.31 22.69 -12.96
CA ARG A 313 -1.98 24.04 -13.43
C ARG A 313 -3.21 24.84 -13.84
N MET A 314 -3.01 26.00 -14.43
CA MET A 314 -4.05 26.77 -15.09
C MET A 314 -3.74 26.89 -16.59
N ASP A 315 -4.61 26.40 -17.46
CA ASP A 315 -4.47 26.58 -18.92
C ASP A 315 -5.22 27.84 -19.38
N LEU A 316 -4.69 28.56 -20.35
CA LEU A 316 -5.42 29.68 -20.96
C LEU A 316 -6.64 29.18 -21.71
N LYS A 317 -7.77 29.89 -21.59
CA LYS A 317 -8.96 29.62 -22.41
C LYS A 317 -8.66 29.95 -23.89
N PRO A 318 -9.41 29.41 -24.88
CA PRO A 318 -9.16 29.67 -26.30
C PRO A 318 -9.29 31.16 -26.73
N GLN A 319 -10.02 31.95 -25.98
CA GLN A 319 -10.10 33.40 -26.08
C GLN A 319 -9.82 34.01 -24.71
N PRO A 320 -8.52 34.07 -24.32
CA PRO A 320 -8.19 34.34 -22.94
C PRO A 320 -8.16 35.82 -22.60
N MET A 321 -7.85 36.69 -23.58
CA MET A 321 -7.48 38.07 -23.30
C MET A 321 -8.66 39.02 -23.26
N TYR A 322 -8.74 39.79 -22.19
CA TYR A 322 -9.74 40.86 -22.04
C TYR A 322 -9.16 42.01 -21.18
N GLU A 323 -9.80 43.16 -21.28
CA GLU A 323 -9.56 44.32 -20.42
C GLU A 323 -10.84 44.66 -19.66
N ASP A 324 -10.69 44.97 -18.38
CA ASP A 324 -11.76 45.53 -17.56
C ASP A 324 -11.17 46.53 -16.57
N SER A 325 -11.79 47.72 -16.50
CA SER A 325 -11.36 48.81 -15.62
C SER A 325 -9.86 49.14 -15.78
N GLU A 326 -9.39 49.18 -17.02
CA GLU A 326 -8.00 49.49 -17.43
C GLU A 326 -6.98 48.50 -16.84
N ILE A 327 -7.40 47.25 -16.61
CA ILE A 327 -6.51 46.13 -16.29
C ILE A 327 -6.68 45.05 -17.39
N ALA A 328 -5.59 44.65 -18.00
CA ALA A 328 -5.59 43.50 -18.93
C ALA A 328 -5.41 42.19 -18.17
N TYR A 329 -6.18 41.20 -18.57
CA TYR A 329 -6.19 39.86 -17.94
C TYR A 329 -6.11 38.74 -18.97
N PHE A 330 -5.60 37.56 -18.53
CA PHE A 330 -5.88 36.28 -19.17
C PHE A 330 -6.91 35.47 -18.35
N LYS A 331 -7.95 34.99 -19.04
CA LYS A 331 -8.88 33.98 -18.49
C LYS A 331 -8.25 32.60 -18.53
N THR A 332 -8.38 31.87 -17.42
CA THR A 332 -7.85 30.53 -17.31
C THR A 332 -8.94 29.48 -17.05
N HIS A 333 -8.56 28.24 -17.23
CA HIS A 333 -9.28 27.07 -16.74
C HIS A 333 -8.28 26.19 -16.00
N TYR A 334 -8.56 25.81 -14.75
CA TYR A 334 -7.64 24.95 -14.03
C TYR A 334 -7.64 23.52 -14.62
N TYR A 335 -6.49 22.88 -14.56
CA TYR A 335 -6.18 21.54 -15.04
C TYR A 335 -5.83 20.68 -13.81
N GLY A 336 -6.43 19.47 -13.67
CA GLY A 336 -6.24 18.61 -12.51
C GLY A 336 -6.91 19.12 -11.24
N GLY A 337 -6.60 18.50 -10.12
CA GLY A 337 -7.21 18.76 -8.82
C GLY A 337 -6.45 19.80 -8.00
N ILE A 338 -6.88 21.05 -7.97
CA ILE A 338 -6.24 22.12 -7.20
C ILE A 338 -7.11 22.66 -6.07
N LYS A 339 -6.47 23.10 -4.98
CA LYS A 339 -7.08 23.99 -3.99
C LYS A 339 -6.93 25.44 -4.48
N LYS A 340 -7.94 25.98 -5.14
CA LYS A 340 -7.88 27.26 -5.85
C LYS A 340 -7.31 28.43 -5.03
N TYR A 341 -7.59 28.47 -3.72
CA TYR A 341 -7.08 29.53 -2.83
C TYR A 341 -5.54 29.55 -2.71
N GLN A 342 -4.85 28.43 -2.97
CA GLN A 342 -3.39 28.35 -2.93
C GLN A 342 -2.73 29.01 -4.15
N TRP A 343 -3.48 29.21 -5.24
CA TRP A 343 -3.00 29.71 -6.51
C TRP A 343 -3.17 31.22 -6.69
N THR A 344 -3.70 31.89 -5.68
CA THR A 344 -3.81 33.37 -5.62
C THR A 344 -2.59 33.96 -4.90
N CYS A 345 -2.21 35.18 -5.26
CA CYS A 345 -1.13 35.95 -4.64
C CYS A 345 0.25 35.26 -4.65
N VAL A 346 0.50 34.35 -5.60
CA VAL A 346 1.79 33.70 -5.80
C VAL A 346 2.40 34.12 -7.13
N PRO A 347 3.74 34.20 -7.24
CA PRO A 347 4.41 34.43 -8.52
C PRO A 347 4.09 33.35 -9.53
N LEU A 348 3.69 33.71 -10.73
CA LEU A 348 3.31 32.82 -11.82
C LEU A 348 4.10 33.13 -13.10
N ALA A 349 4.30 32.11 -13.92
CA ALA A 349 4.94 32.15 -15.23
C ALA A 349 4.01 31.58 -16.30
N ILE A 350 4.21 31.93 -17.55
CA ILE A 350 3.52 31.34 -18.72
C ILE A 350 4.50 30.50 -19.51
N HIS A 351 4.09 29.28 -19.84
CA HIS A 351 4.81 28.36 -20.71
C HIS A 351 3.90 27.81 -21.80
N GLY A 352 4.48 27.40 -22.91
CA GLY A 352 3.76 26.64 -23.93
C GLY A 352 4.12 27.00 -25.35
N VAL A 353 3.22 26.67 -26.26
CA VAL A 353 3.42 26.87 -27.71
C VAL A 353 2.20 27.51 -28.35
N VAL A 354 2.48 28.30 -29.39
CA VAL A 354 1.46 28.88 -30.27
C VAL A 354 1.72 28.38 -31.67
N CYS A 355 0.71 27.75 -32.30
CA CYS A 355 0.75 27.37 -33.71
C CYS A 355 0.11 28.49 -34.53
N LYS A 356 0.90 29.22 -35.29
CA LYS A 356 0.43 30.34 -36.11
C LYS A 356 -0.33 29.88 -37.35
N LYS A 357 -1.07 30.78 -37.95
CA LYS A 357 -1.86 30.51 -39.15
C LYS A 357 -1.05 29.98 -40.36
N ASP A 358 0.23 30.33 -40.45
CA ASP A 358 1.15 29.84 -41.50
C ASP A 358 1.73 28.44 -41.20
N GLY A 359 1.35 27.83 -40.10
CA GLY A 359 1.85 26.53 -39.64
C GLY A 359 3.15 26.62 -38.84
N SER A 360 3.75 27.78 -38.69
CA SER A 360 4.92 27.95 -37.82
C SER A 360 4.52 27.85 -36.35
N GLN A 361 5.47 27.38 -35.51
CA GLN A 361 5.29 27.29 -34.08
C GLN A 361 6.24 28.24 -33.36
N VAL A 362 5.76 28.86 -32.29
CA VAL A 362 6.58 29.67 -31.41
C VAL A 362 6.40 29.20 -29.97
N THR A 363 7.52 28.99 -29.29
CA THR A 363 7.53 28.71 -27.85
C THR A 363 7.44 30.02 -27.07
N VAL A 364 6.57 30.06 -26.09
CA VAL A 364 6.35 31.20 -25.20
C VAL A 364 6.79 30.83 -23.79
N THR A 365 7.70 31.63 -23.21
CA THR A 365 8.12 31.52 -21.81
C THR A 365 8.25 32.95 -21.28
N VAL A 366 7.52 33.23 -20.18
CA VAL A 366 7.55 34.52 -19.48
C VAL A 366 7.45 34.25 -17.97
N GLY A 367 8.36 34.84 -17.20
CA GLY A 367 8.31 34.80 -15.73
C GLY A 367 9.33 33.89 -15.06
N GLU A 368 10.25 33.26 -15.83
CA GLU A 368 11.28 32.37 -15.26
C GLU A 368 12.65 33.04 -15.09
N GLU A 369 12.98 33.98 -15.94
CA GLU A 369 14.25 34.72 -15.85
C GLU A 369 14.14 35.86 -14.82
N GLU A 370 15.22 36.20 -14.14
CA GLU A 370 15.26 37.29 -13.16
C GLU A 370 14.82 38.64 -13.73
N THR A 371 14.99 38.80 -15.04
CA THR A 371 14.61 40.02 -15.78
C THR A 371 13.19 39.99 -16.31
N ASP A 372 12.52 38.82 -16.25
CA ASP A 372 11.15 38.70 -16.70
C ASP A 372 10.18 39.30 -15.66
N PRO A 373 9.06 39.88 -16.11
CA PRO A 373 7.96 40.19 -15.18
C PRO A 373 7.31 38.89 -14.72
N ILE A 374 6.97 38.78 -13.44
CA ILE A 374 6.08 37.73 -12.91
C ILE A 374 4.62 38.09 -13.12
N LEU A 375 3.76 37.08 -13.15
CA LEU A 375 2.31 37.23 -13.24
C LEU A 375 1.66 36.82 -11.93
N VAL A 376 0.44 37.28 -11.68
CA VAL A 376 -0.26 37.02 -10.42
C VAL A 376 -1.78 36.91 -10.66
N VAL A 377 -2.44 36.02 -9.95
CA VAL A 377 -3.88 36.05 -9.71
C VAL A 377 -4.14 36.79 -8.41
N SER A 378 -4.93 37.85 -8.43
CA SER A 378 -5.27 38.62 -7.23
C SER A 378 -6.28 37.88 -6.34
N ASP A 379 -6.26 38.17 -5.04
CA ASP A 379 -7.31 37.79 -4.10
C ASP A 379 -7.91 39.05 -3.44
N LEU A 380 -9.07 38.88 -2.86
CA LEU A 380 -9.75 39.96 -2.16
C LEU A 380 -9.00 40.34 -0.86
N LEU A 381 -8.77 41.65 -0.65
CA LEU A 381 -8.12 42.12 0.57
C LEU A 381 -8.97 41.78 1.81
N ILE A 382 -8.30 41.53 2.93
CA ILE A 382 -8.93 41.09 4.20
C ILE A 382 -10.05 42.02 4.70
N HIS A 383 -9.91 43.32 4.50
CA HIS A 383 -10.89 44.31 4.96
C HIS A 383 -12.24 44.28 4.23
N LEU A 384 -12.29 43.64 3.03
CA LEU A 384 -13.50 43.46 2.23
C LEU A 384 -13.95 42.00 2.16
N SER A 385 -13.23 41.06 2.78
CA SER A 385 -13.42 39.63 2.62
C SER A 385 -14.47 39.01 3.55
N ALA A 386 -15.25 39.80 4.31
CA ALA A 386 -16.17 39.28 5.32
C ALA A 386 -17.16 38.21 4.81
N ASP A 387 -17.64 38.32 3.59
CA ASP A 387 -18.54 37.35 2.97
C ASP A 387 -17.77 36.21 2.29
N GLN A 388 -16.59 36.47 1.75
CA GLN A 388 -15.70 35.42 1.22
C GLN A 388 -15.27 34.46 2.33
N MET A 389 -14.91 34.97 3.51
CA MET A 389 -14.49 34.16 4.67
C MET A 389 -15.59 33.26 5.26
N LYS A 390 -16.84 33.46 4.92
CA LYS A 390 -17.97 32.59 5.31
C LYS A 390 -18.18 31.42 4.35
N LYS A 391 -17.57 31.45 3.18
CA LYS A 391 -17.67 30.38 2.18
C LYS A 391 -16.80 29.19 2.55
N THR A 392 -17.10 28.02 2.01
CA THR A 392 -16.18 26.88 2.10
C THR A 392 -14.88 27.17 1.37
N LEU A 393 -13.80 26.46 1.71
CA LEU A 393 -12.51 26.62 1.00
C LEU A 393 -12.64 26.36 -0.52
N ALA A 394 -13.56 25.48 -0.92
CA ALA A 394 -13.82 25.18 -2.33
C ALA A 394 -14.53 26.34 -3.06
N GLU A 395 -15.29 27.15 -2.34
CA GLU A 395 -16.13 28.24 -2.89
C GLU A 395 -15.50 29.62 -2.65
N GLY A 396 -14.52 29.72 -1.75
CA GLY A 396 -13.86 30.99 -1.41
C GLY A 396 -13.27 31.72 -2.63
N ILE A 397 -12.69 30.95 -3.54
CA ILE A 397 -12.25 31.38 -4.86
C ILE A 397 -13.01 30.56 -5.91
N ALA A 398 -13.78 31.21 -6.76
CA ALA A 398 -14.43 30.54 -7.90
C ALA A 398 -13.42 30.31 -9.03
N GLY A 399 -13.60 29.23 -9.81
CA GLY A 399 -12.71 28.94 -10.97
C GLY A 399 -12.64 30.08 -11.97
N GLU A 400 -13.76 30.77 -12.22
CA GLU A 400 -13.84 31.94 -13.10
C GLU A 400 -13.13 33.20 -12.53
N GLN A 401 -12.67 33.17 -11.29
CA GLN A 401 -11.90 34.25 -10.67
C GLN A 401 -10.37 34.04 -10.79
N LEU A 402 -9.94 32.88 -11.28
CA LEU A 402 -8.53 32.61 -11.54
C LEU A 402 -8.06 33.31 -12.83
N ASN A 403 -8.12 34.63 -12.84
CA ASN A 403 -7.71 35.46 -13.98
C ASN A 403 -6.35 36.08 -13.68
N VAL A 404 -5.43 35.94 -14.63
CA VAL A 404 -4.04 36.38 -14.48
C VAL A 404 -3.91 37.83 -14.91
N ILE A 405 -3.38 38.67 -14.04
CA ILE A 405 -3.10 40.10 -14.34
C ILE A 405 -1.91 40.19 -15.30
N LEU A 406 -2.06 40.96 -16.39
CA LEU A 406 -1.03 41.16 -17.42
C LEU A 406 -0.41 42.55 -17.39
N GLY A 407 -1.17 43.58 -17.01
CA GLY A 407 -0.70 44.95 -16.96
C GLY A 407 -1.81 45.97 -16.88
N THR A 408 -1.41 47.24 -16.73
CA THR A 408 -2.32 48.37 -16.52
C THR A 408 -1.91 49.63 -17.31
N GLU A 409 -0.80 49.57 -18.05
CA GLU A 409 -0.32 50.73 -18.83
C GLU A 409 -1.01 50.78 -20.18
N PRO A 410 -1.80 51.80 -20.48
CA PRO A 410 -2.46 51.94 -21.77
C PRO A 410 -1.47 52.38 -22.88
N LEU A 411 -1.71 51.95 -24.09
CA LEU A 411 -1.04 52.54 -25.26
C LEU A 411 -1.54 53.99 -25.47
N GLU A 412 -0.63 54.87 -25.86
CA GLU A 412 -1.04 56.26 -26.18
C GLU A 412 -1.94 56.26 -27.44
N GLY A 413 -3.09 56.90 -27.36
CA GLY A 413 -4.05 57.00 -28.44
C GLY A 413 -5.49 57.14 -27.97
N GLU A 414 -6.41 57.16 -28.91
CA GLU A 414 -7.85 57.18 -28.68
C GLU A 414 -8.45 55.81 -28.97
N GLY A 415 -9.44 55.39 -28.18
CA GLY A 415 -10.16 54.13 -28.38
C GLY A 415 -10.41 53.37 -27.05
N SER A 416 -10.96 52.19 -27.18
CA SER A 416 -11.14 51.23 -26.06
C SER A 416 -10.01 50.20 -26.02
N ASP A 417 -9.88 49.50 -24.89
CA ASP A 417 -8.96 48.39 -24.70
C ASP A 417 -7.47 48.74 -24.96
N LEU A 418 -7.06 49.94 -24.58
CA LEU A 418 -5.70 50.44 -24.82
C LEU A 418 -4.64 49.69 -24.00
N VAL A 419 -4.98 49.21 -22.82
CA VAL A 419 -4.08 48.36 -22.01
C VAL A 419 -3.91 46.99 -22.66
N LYS A 420 -5.00 46.37 -23.08
CA LYS A 420 -4.98 45.10 -23.83
C LYS A 420 -4.16 45.24 -25.11
N LEU A 421 -4.34 46.34 -25.84
CA LEU A 421 -3.60 46.62 -27.05
C LEU A 421 -2.10 46.76 -26.80
N ASN A 422 -1.70 47.40 -25.70
CA ASN A 422 -0.31 47.51 -25.29
C ASN A 422 0.31 46.13 -24.97
N ILE A 423 -0.40 45.31 -24.21
CA ILE A 423 0.06 43.93 -23.94
C ILE A 423 0.18 43.11 -25.21
N MET A 424 -0.80 43.21 -26.14
CA MET A 424 -0.71 42.54 -27.44
C MET A 424 0.48 43.02 -28.27
N ARG A 425 0.80 44.31 -28.22
CA ARG A 425 2.00 44.87 -28.86
C ARG A 425 3.28 44.21 -28.30
N LEU A 426 3.41 44.14 -26.98
CA LEU A 426 4.56 43.51 -26.30
C LEU A 426 4.71 42.03 -26.69
N LEU A 427 3.61 41.27 -26.70
CA LEU A 427 3.59 39.89 -27.13
C LEU A 427 3.92 39.71 -28.61
N ASN A 428 3.43 40.62 -29.44
CA ASN A 428 3.77 40.62 -30.88
C ASN A 428 5.25 40.96 -31.14
N GLU A 429 5.80 41.94 -30.47
CA GLU A 429 7.21 42.31 -30.57
C GLU A 429 8.15 41.19 -30.16
N LYS A 430 7.83 40.48 -29.05
CA LYS A 430 8.67 39.38 -28.52
C LYS A 430 8.48 38.06 -29.30
N TYR A 431 7.25 37.70 -29.63
CA TYR A 431 6.89 36.37 -30.15
C TYR A 431 6.25 36.38 -31.54
N GLY A 432 5.92 37.55 -32.08
CA GLY A 432 5.26 37.70 -33.40
C GLY A 432 3.85 37.08 -33.43
N ILE A 433 3.13 37.03 -32.29
CA ILE A 433 1.77 36.50 -32.18
C ILE A 433 0.73 37.62 -32.22
N VAL A 434 -0.46 37.32 -32.73
CA VAL A 434 -1.63 38.18 -32.70
C VAL A 434 -2.74 37.53 -31.88
N GLU A 435 -3.78 38.29 -31.49
CA GLU A 435 -4.84 37.79 -30.61
C GLU A 435 -5.52 36.52 -31.15
N ASP A 436 -5.69 36.41 -32.47
CA ASP A 436 -6.32 35.25 -33.11
C ASP A 436 -5.50 33.97 -32.97
N ASP A 437 -4.17 34.07 -32.76
CA ASP A 437 -3.27 32.94 -32.56
C ASP A 437 -3.51 32.21 -31.22
N PHE A 438 -4.13 32.86 -30.22
CA PHE A 438 -4.50 32.19 -28.97
C PHE A 438 -5.47 31.03 -29.19
N ARG A 439 -6.26 31.03 -30.24
CA ARG A 439 -7.19 29.95 -30.58
C ARG A 439 -6.50 28.62 -30.92
N THR A 440 -5.23 28.72 -31.32
CA THR A 440 -4.38 27.59 -31.68
C THR A 440 -3.14 27.50 -30.80
N ALA A 441 -3.25 28.01 -29.57
CA ALA A 441 -2.21 27.96 -28.56
C ALA A 441 -2.49 26.88 -27.50
N GLU A 442 -1.43 26.33 -26.96
CA GLU A 442 -1.40 25.59 -25.71
C GLU A 442 -0.48 26.37 -24.77
N LEU A 443 -1.07 27.28 -24.00
CA LEU A 443 -0.37 28.13 -23.03
C LEU A 443 -0.87 27.83 -21.64
N THR A 444 0.04 27.57 -20.73
CA THR A 444 -0.23 27.23 -19.33
C THR A 444 0.36 28.27 -18.40
N VAL A 445 -0.27 28.47 -17.26
CA VAL A 445 0.19 29.32 -16.18
C VAL A 445 0.58 28.43 -15.01
N VAL A 446 1.84 28.49 -14.63
CA VAL A 446 2.46 27.67 -13.60
C VAL A 446 3.17 28.54 -12.56
N PRO A 447 3.46 28.04 -11.36
CA PRO A 447 4.27 28.77 -10.39
C PRO A 447 5.66 29.11 -10.94
N ALA A 448 6.01 30.40 -10.86
CA ALA A 448 7.32 30.91 -11.26
C ALA A 448 8.38 30.53 -10.21
N GLY A 449 9.62 30.40 -10.67
CA GLY A 449 10.76 30.18 -9.80
C GLY A 449 11.33 28.76 -9.86
N LYS A 450 12.47 28.60 -9.21
CA LYS A 450 13.32 27.42 -9.30
C LYS A 450 13.10 26.44 -8.14
N CYS A 451 13.49 25.19 -8.35
CA CYS A 451 13.59 24.18 -7.28
C CYS A 451 14.59 24.65 -6.22
N ARG A 452 14.19 24.63 -4.96
CA ARG A 452 15.00 25.11 -3.83
C ARG A 452 15.08 24.08 -2.72
N GLU A 453 16.20 24.11 -2.02
CA GLU A 453 16.35 23.37 -0.78
C GLU A 453 15.45 23.95 0.31
N VAL A 454 14.78 23.05 1.07
CA VAL A 454 13.87 23.39 2.15
C VAL A 454 14.38 22.82 3.48
N GLY A 455 14.11 23.52 4.56
CA GLY A 455 14.58 23.20 5.91
C GLY A 455 15.98 23.75 6.18
N LEU A 456 16.29 23.96 7.47
CA LEU A 456 17.58 24.50 7.89
C LEU A 456 18.73 23.53 7.59
N ASP A 457 18.45 22.24 7.59
CA ASP A 457 19.39 21.15 7.28
C ASP A 457 19.49 20.84 5.78
N ARG A 458 18.65 21.49 4.95
CA ARG A 458 18.62 21.35 3.49
C ARG A 458 18.34 19.91 3.01
N SER A 459 17.64 19.11 3.83
CA SER A 459 17.32 17.71 3.52
C SER A 459 16.18 17.53 2.53
N LEU A 460 15.43 18.60 2.25
CA LEU A 460 14.25 18.60 1.43
C LEU A 460 14.44 19.47 0.18
N LEU A 461 13.63 19.19 -0.87
CA LEU A 461 13.48 20.00 -2.06
C LEU A 461 12.03 20.50 -2.17
N GLY A 462 11.87 21.77 -2.54
CA GLY A 462 10.58 22.40 -2.79
C GLY A 462 10.52 22.94 -4.21
N ALA A 463 9.52 22.53 -4.98
CA ALA A 463 9.27 22.99 -6.34
C ALA A 463 7.80 22.79 -6.72
N TYR A 464 7.40 23.35 -7.83
CA TYR A 464 6.14 23.05 -8.50
C TYR A 464 6.26 21.75 -9.30
N GLY A 465 5.29 20.84 -9.12
CA GLY A 465 5.13 19.63 -9.94
C GLY A 465 6.18 18.55 -9.64
N HIS A 466 6.53 18.34 -8.38
CA HIS A 466 7.14 17.07 -7.97
C HIS A 466 6.23 15.90 -8.34
N ASP A 467 4.92 16.10 -8.25
CA ASP A 467 3.88 15.26 -8.80
C ASP A 467 3.77 15.46 -10.34
N ASP A 468 4.17 14.51 -11.20
CA ASP A 468 4.97 13.32 -10.85
C ASP A 468 6.36 13.34 -11.52
N ARG A 469 6.85 14.55 -11.82
CA ARG A 469 8.18 14.71 -12.46
C ARG A 469 9.32 14.17 -11.60
N VAL A 470 9.11 13.97 -10.29
CA VAL A 470 10.12 13.36 -9.44
C VAL A 470 10.29 11.87 -9.74
N CYS A 471 9.20 11.13 -9.94
CA CYS A 471 9.26 9.74 -10.36
C CYS A 471 9.67 9.62 -11.82
N ALA A 472 9.16 10.49 -12.70
CA ALA A 472 9.56 10.54 -14.11
C ALA A 472 11.07 10.72 -14.30
N TYR A 473 11.70 11.60 -13.52
CA TYR A 473 13.15 11.76 -13.57
C TYR A 473 13.88 10.57 -12.93
N ALA A 474 13.35 10.02 -11.84
CA ALA A 474 13.94 8.87 -11.15
C ALA A 474 13.97 7.62 -12.03
N GLU A 475 13.03 7.44 -12.94
CA GLU A 475 13.03 6.32 -13.88
C GLU A 475 13.80 6.61 -15.17
N LEU A 476 13.81 7.84 -15.65
CA LEU A 476 14.50 8.22 -16.89
C LEU A 476 16.03 8.29 -16.72
N GLU A 477 16.52 8.90 -15.66
CA GLU A 477 17.96 9.13 -15.45
C GLU A 477 18.80 7.84 -15.48
N PRO A 478 18.42 6.75 -14.79
CA PRO A 478 19.17 5.51 -14.89
C PRO A 478 19.10 4.86 -16.28
N MET A 479 18.03 5.05 -17.04
CA MET A 479 17.91 4.51 -18.41
C MET A 479 18.97 5.06 -19.35
N LEU A 480 19.36 6.34 -19.20
CA LEU A 480 20.32 6.99 -20.10
C LEU A 480 21.68 6.30 -20.12
N THR A 481 22.07 5.72 -18.98
CA THR A 481 23.38 5.05 -18.80
C THR A 481 23.28 3.57 -18.48
N LEU A 482 22.07 2.98 -18.59
CA LEU A 482 21.83 1.58 -18.27
C LEU A 482 22.70 0.66 -19.15
N PRO A 483 23.46 -0.29 -18.55
CA PRO A 483 24.08 -1.34 -19.33
C PRO A 483 23.01 -2.25 -19.94
N THR A 484 23.38 -3.05 -20.96
CA THR A 484 22.44 -4.03 -21.54
C THR A 484 21.88 -4.93 -20.44
N PRO A 485 20.57 -4.84 -20.13
CA PRO A 485 19.97 -5.64 -19.07
C PRO A 485 19.67 -7.06 -19.53
N LYS A 486 19.24 -7.92 -18.63
CA LYS A 486 18.76 -9.27 -18.97
C LYS A 486 17.43 -9.19 -19.73
N HIS A 487 16.42 -8.62 -19.13
CA HIS A 487 15.13 -8.31 -19.77
C HIS A 487 15.16 -6.91 -20.37
N THR A 488 14.43 -6.67 -21.46
CA THR A 488 14.32 -5.33 -22.02
C THR A 488 13.78 -4.36 -20.96
N ALA A 489 14.53 -3.30 -20.69
CA ALA A 489 14.10 -2.23 -19.81
C ALA A 489 13.33 -1.18 -20.60
N VAL A 490 12.21 -0.71 -20.07
CA VAL A 490 11.34 0.31 -20.71
C VAL A 490 10.97 1.38 -19.68
N CYS A 491 11.09 2.66 -20.06
CA CYS A 491 10.61 3.79 -19.29
C CYS A 491 9.52 4.52 -20.06
N ILE A 492 8.45 4.94 -19.39
CA ILE A 492 7.30 5.62 -19.97
C ILE A 492 7.04 6.93 -19.23
N LEU A 493 7.17 8.05 -19.91
CA LEU A 493 6.75 9.37 -19.43
C LEU A 493 5.38 9.70 -20.05
N ALA A 494 4.31 9.51 -19.29
CA ALA A 494 2.94 9.71 -19.73
C ALA A 494 2.49 11.17 -19.58
N ASP A 495 1.47 11.56 -20.33
CA ASP A 495 0.77 12.85 -20.21
C ASP A 495 -0.67 12.62 -19.75
N LYS A 496 -1.32 13.66 -19.23
CA LYS A 496 -2.77 13.69 -18.90
C LYS A 496 -3.20 12.78 -17.75
N GLU A 497 -2.28 12.33 -16.90
CA GLU A 497 -2.67 11.55 -15.72
C GLU A 497 -3.66 12.34 -14.87
N GLU A 498 -3.35 13.60 -14.60
CA GLU A 498 -4.09 14.52 -13.75
C GLU A 498 -5.55 14.81 -14.20
N ILE A 499 -5.87 14.47 -15.43
CA ILE A 499 -7.22 14.62 -16.00
C ILE A 499 -7.80 13.28 -16.51
N GLY A 500 -7.26 12.15 -15.99
CA GLY A 500 -7.78 10.80 -16.22
C GLY A 500 -7.20 10.08 -17.42
N SER A 501 -6.00 10.44 -17.89
CA SER A 501 -5.23 9.73 -18.93
C SER A 501 -5.93 9.58 -20.29
N VAL A 502 -6.96 10.37 -20.58
CA VAL A 502 -7.72 10.33 -21.84
C VAL A 502 -7.03 11.17 -22.92
N GLY A 503 -7.00 10.66 -24.15
CA GLY A 503 -6.44 11.36 -25.31
C GLY A 503 -5.15 10.74 -25.81
N ILE A 504 -4.60 11.28 -26.91
CA ILE A 504 -3.54 10.68 -27.73
C ILE A 504 -2.16 10.58 -27.05
N SER A 505 -1.96 11.28 -25.97
CA SER A 505 -0.70 11.29 -25.20
C SER A 505 -0.85 10.65 -23.80
N GLY A 506 -2.09 10.40 -23.35
CA GLY A 506 -2.38 9.73 -22.07
C GLY A 506 -2.28 8.21 -22.18
N MET A 507 -2.24 7.54 -21.02
CA MET A 507 -2.08 6.08 -20.94
C MET A 507 -3.28 5.27 -21.46
N GLN A 508 -4.43 5.90 -21.72
CA GLN A 508 -5.55 5.27 -22.41
C GLN A 508 -5.38 5.23 -23.94
N SER A 509 -4.38 5.93 -24.50
CA SER A 509 -4.05 5.83 -25.92
C SER A 509 -3.32 4.53 -26.24
N HIS A 510 -3.23 4.18 -27.53
CA HIS A 510 -2.43 3.05 -27.99
C HIS A 510 -0.95 3.42 -28.28
N ALA A 511 -0.47 4.56 -27.78
CA ALA A 511 0.91 4.99 -28.05
C ALA A 511 1.95 4.04 -27.46
N PHE A 512 1.70 3.55 -26.24
CA PHE A 512 2.58 2.58 -25.59
C PHE A 512 2.57 1.22 -26.32
N GLU A 513 1.38 0.72 -26.67
CA GLU A 513 1.26 -0.53 -27.44
C GLU A 513 2.00 -0.40 -28.78
N TYR A 514 1.84 0.72 -29.46
CA TYR A 514 2.51 0.95 -30.75
C TYR A 514 4.05 0.95 -30.61
N PHE A 515 4.59 1.58 -29.58
CA PHE A 515 6.02 1.54 -29.29
C PHE A 515 6.49 0.10 -29.04
N MET A 516 5.80 -0.62 -28.17
CA MET A 516 6.14 -2.01 -27.84
C MET A 516 5.94 -2.97 -29.03
N GLU A 517 4.94 -2.69 -29.88
CA GLU A 517 4.70 -3.45 -31.11
C GLU A 517 5.90 -3.33 -32.08
N ILE A 518 6.45 -2.14 -32.27
CA ILE A 518 7.67 -1.95 -33.06
C ILE A 518 8.83 -2.79 -32.52
N LEU A 519 9.03 -2.81 -31.21
CA LEU A 519 10.10 -3.59 -30.58
C LEU A 519 9.85 -5.10 -30.71
N CYS A 520 8.62 -5.55 -30.48
CA CYS A 520 8.22 -6.95 -30.59
C CYS A 520 8.31 -7.47 -32.02
N ASP A 521 7.83 -6.72 -33.01
CA ASP A 521 7.90 -7.06 -34.43
C ASP A 521 9.35 -7.19 -34.90
N GLY A 522 10.23 -6.30 -34.41
CA GLY A 522 11.67 -6.33 -34.69
C GLY A 522 12.39 -7.59 -34.18
N GLN A 523 11.75 -8.33 -33.27
CA GLN A 523 12.20 -9.64 -32.77
C GLN A 523 11.31 -10.81 -33.20
N GLY A 524 10.23 -10.59 -33.97
CA GLY A 524 9.25 -11.59 -34.33
C GLY A 524 8.43 -12.15 -33.17
N VAL A 525 8.18 -11.33 -32.13
CA VAL A 525 7.44 -11.67 -30.90
C VAL A 525 6.03 -11.09 -30.99
N LYS A 526 5.03 -11.81 -30.50
CA LYS A 526 3.68 -11.25 -30.34
C LYS A 526 3.62 -10.34 -29.14
N LEU A 527 3.08 -9.12 -29.30
CA LEU A 527 2.91 -8.13 -28.26
C LEU A 527 2.19 -8.71 -27.02
N SER A 528 1.13 -9.50 -27.21
CA SER A 528 0.38 -10.14 -26.11
C SER A 528 1.22 -11.10 -25.28
N HIS A 529 2.21 -11.78 -25.89
CA HIS A 529 3.15 -12.64 -25.16
C HIS A 529 4.14 -11.81 -24.33
N CYS A 530 4.64 -10.72 -24.92
CA CYS A 530 5.50 -9.79 -24.19
C CYS A 530 4.78 -9.24 -22.97
N PHE A 531 3.59 -8.69 -23.13
CA PHE A 531 2.82 -8.09 -22.04
C PHE A 531 2.50 -9.08 -20.92
N ALA A 532 2.08 -10.30 -21.26
CA ALA A 532 1.74 -11.32 -20.27
C ALA A 532 2.92 -11.76 -19.38
N ASN A 533 4.15 -11.57 -19.86
CA ASN A 533 5.38 -11.91 -19.15
C ASN A 533 6.12 -10.68 -18.61
N SER A 534 5.57 -9.48 -18.81
CA SER A 534 6.18 -8.23 -18.37
C SER A 534 5.81 -7.87 -16.94
N PHE A 535 6.71 -7.11 -16.31
CA PHE A 535 6.51 -6.49 -15.01
C PHE A 535 6.57 -4.96 -15.15
N CYS A 536 5.71 -4.25 -14.41
CA CYS A 536 5.69 -2.79 -14.37
C CYS A 536 5.75 -2.29 -12.92
N LEU A 537 6.70 -1.41 -12.63
CA LEU A 537 6.66 -0.52 -11.49
C LEU A 537 6.00 0.79 -11.96
N SER A 538 4.75 1.00 -11.56
CA SER A 538 4.04 2.25 -11.83
C SER A 538 4.53 3.28 -10.81
N ALA A 539 5.35 4.20 -11.27
CA ALA A 539 5.91 5.22 -10.40
C ALA A 539 4.96 6.43 -10.37
N ASP A 540 4.50 6.78 -9.18
CA ASP A 540 3.65 7.94 -8.92
C ASP A 540 3.84 8.35 -7.47
N VAL A 541 3.86 9.65 -7.18
CA VAL A 541 4.11 10.15 -5.83
C VAL A 541 3.14 9.55 -4.82
N SER A 542 3.63 9.32 -3.62
CA SER A 542 2.83 8.90 -2.49
C SER A 542 2.68 10.04 -1.49
N ASN A 543 1.61 9.99 -0.73
CA ASN A 543 1.30 11.00 0.25
C ASN A 543 2.14 10.85 1.52
N ALA A 544 3.08 11.75 1.78
CA ALA A 544 3.85 11.77 3.03
C ALA A 544 2.98 12.11 4.24
N PHE A 545 3.26 11.51 5.39
CA PHE A 545 2.60 11.82 6.65
C PHE A 545 2.93 13.25 7.08
N ASP A 546 1.92 14.10 7.16
CA ASP A 546 2.04 15.45 7.70
C ASP A 546 1.44 15.50 9.13
N PRO A 547 2.28 15.76 10.16
CA PRO A 547 1.80 15.87 11.54
C PRO A 547 0.82 17.02 11.80
N ASN A 548 0.73 18.00 10.89
CA ASN A 548 -0.25 19.09 10.99
C ASN A 548 -1.68 18.62 10.67
N PHE A 549 -1.83 17.49 9.95
CA PHE A 549 -3.11 16.96 9.50
C PHE A 549 -3.23 15.44 9.78
N PRO A 550 -3.01 15.01 11.05
CA PRO A 550 -2.92 13.58 11.38
C PRO A 550 -4.26 12.84 11.24
N GLU A 551 -5.38 13.57 11.29
CA GLU A 551 -6.74 13.02 11.22
C GLU A 551 -7.09 12.43 9.86
N THR A 552 -6.38 12.79 8.79
CA THR A 552 -6.61 12.31 7.43
C THR A 552 -5.81 11.04 7.08
N ARG A 553 -5.01 10.53 8.03
CA ARG A 553 -3.99 9.50 7.79
C ARG A 553 -4.20 8.24 8.62
N ASP A 554 -3.79 7.09 8.05
CA ASP A 554 -3.52 5.88 8.83
C ASP A 554 -2.01 5.83 9.15
N ARG A 555 -1.65 6.13 10.40
CA ARG A 555 -0.23 6.23 10.82
C ARG A 555 0.59 4.96 10.59
N ARG A 556 -0.05 3.79 10.50
CA ARG A 556 0.64 2.51 10.33
C ARG A 556 0.92 2.19 8.87
N ASN A 557 0.13 2.75 7.96
CA ASN A 557 0.17 2.46 6.54
C ASN A 557 0.42 3.71 5.68
N ASN A 558 0.89 4.80 6.26
CA ASN A 558 1.22 6.03 5.52
C ASN A 558 2.73 6.16 5.37
N SER A 559 3.17 6.61 4.20
CA SER A 559 4.58 6.92 3.96
C SER A 559 5.07 8.05 4.85
N GLN A 560 6.34 7.98 5.22
CA GLN A 560 7.04 9.01 5.97
C GLN A 560 8.21 9.53 5.14
N LEU A 561 8.54 10.81 5.29
CA LEU A 561 9.74 11.38 4.68
C LEU A 561 10.99 10.73 5.27
N ASN A 562 11.98 10.49 4.43
CA ASN A 562 13.27 9.90 4.77
C ASN A 562 13.25 8.39 5.07
N TYR A 563 12.24 7.67 4.61
CA TYR A 563 12.18 6.22 4.73
C TYR A 563 12.30 5.49 3.37
N GLY A 564 12.67 6.21 2.34
CA GLY A 564 12.87 5.69 0.98
C GLY A 564 11.58 5.59 0.17
N VAL A 565 11.65 4.88 -0.95
CA VAL A 565 10.54 4.73 -1.88
C VAL A 565 9.32 4.07 -1.23
N SER A 566 8.14 4.64 -1.47
CA SER A 566 6.86 4.09 -0.98
C SER A 566 6.33 3.06 -1.96
N ILE A 567 6.10 1.84 -1.50
CA ILE A 567 5.46 0.78 -2.28
C ILE A 567 3.99 0.70 -1.89
N CYS A 568 3.10 0.90 -2.85
CA CYS A 568 1.66 0.86 -2.65
C CYS A 568 1.09 -0.42 -3.25
N LYS A 569 0.62 -1.34 -2.40
CA LYS A 569 -0.02 -2.57 -2.85
C LYS A 569 -1.29 -2.28 -3.66
N TYR A 570 -1.98 -1.21 -3.30
CA TYR A 570 -3.18 -0.72 -3.98
C TYR A 570 -3.31 0.79 -3.79
N THR A 571 -3.86 1.43 -4.81
CA THR A 571 -4.36 2.80 -4.80
C THR A 571 -5.89 2.76 -4.91
N GLY A 572 -6.53 3.75 -5.50
CA GLY A 572 -7.98 3.77 -5.66
C GLY A 572 -8.70 4.34 -4.43
N SER A 573 -10.02 4.48 -4.52
CA SER A 573 -10.83 5.15 -3.50
C SER A 573 -11.87 4.23 -2.87
N ARG A 574 -12.29 4.55 -1.65
CA ARG A 574 -13.28 3.79 -0.87
C ARG A 574 -12.93 2.28 -0.83
N GLY A 575 -13.76 1.40 -1.41
CA GLY A 575 -13.51 -0.04 -1.49
C GLY A 575 -12.51 -0.44 -2.59
N LYS A 576 -11.38 0.27 -2.74
CA LYS A 576 -10.35 0.05 -3.77
C LYS A 576 -10.86 0.24 -5.21
N GLY A 577 -11.87 1.10 -5.41
CA GLY A 577 -12.41 1.38 -6.75
C GLY A 577 -11.34 2.01 -7.66
N GLY A 578 -11.13 1.44 -8.85
CA GLY A 578 -10.13 1.89 -9.82
C GLY A 578 -8.68 1.49 -9.52
N ALA A 579 -8.44 0.65 -8.49
CA ALA A 579 -7.09 0.19 -8.14
C ALA A 579 -6.67 -1.04 -8.95
N SER A 580 -5.35 -1.12 -9.23
CA SER A 580 -4.67 -2.37 -9.53
C SER A 580 -4.20 -2.96 -8.19
N ASP A 581 -4.96 -3.84 -7.56
CA ASP A 581 -4.57 -4.46 -6.28
C ASP A 581 -3.50 -5.54 -6.54
N ALA A 582 -2.24 -5.18 -6.33
CA ALA A 582 -1.11 -6.05 -6.62
C ALA A 582 -1.17 -7.38 -5.84
N SER A 583 -0.81 -8.48 -6.49
CA SER A 583 -0.77 -9.80 -5.85
C SER A 583 0.35 -9.91 -4.82
N ALA A 584 0.29 -10.90 -3.94
CA ALA A 584 1.34 -11.16 -2.97
C ALA A 584 2.67 -11.51 -3.64
N GLU A 585 2.63 -12.22 -4.78
CA GLU A 585 3.79 -12.61 -5.57
C GLU A 585 4.46 -11.38 -6.20
N ALA A 586 3.67 -10.44 -6.74
CA ALA A 586 4.18 -9.18 -7.28
C ALA A 586 4.86 -8.34 -6.17
N MET A 587 4.24 -8.24 -5.01
CA MET A 587 4.82 -7.55 -3.85
C MET A 587 6.11 -8.23 -3.35
N GLN A 588 6.16 -9.55 -3.37
CA GLN A 588 7.38 -10.31 -3.01
C GLN A 588 8.50 -10.08 -4.03
N HIS A 589 8.18 -10.03 -5.33
CA HIS A 589 9.15 -9.74 -6.38
C HIS A 589 9.78 -8.35 -6.17
N VAL A 590 8.98 -7.30 -5.96
CA VAL A 590 9.49 -5.95 -5.65
C VAL A 590 10.36 -5.97 -4.40
N ARG A 591 9.87 -6.54 -3.31
CA ARG A 591 10.61 -6.63 -2.06
C ARG A 591 11.99 -7.29 -2.25
N SER A 592 12.04 -8.46 -2.87
CA SER A 592 13.30 -9.18 -3.05
C SER A 592 14.28 -8.43 -3.96
N THR A 593 13.78 -7.75 -4.99
CA THR A 593 14.58 -6.91 -5.90
C THR A 593 15.18 -5.72 -5.17
N LEU A 594 14.37 -4.98 -4.41
CA LEU A 594 14.82 -3.80 -3.68
C LEU A 594 15.78 -4.14 -2.54
N ASP A 595 15.47 -5.20 -1.76
CA ASP A 595 16.33 -5.69 -0.68
C ASP A 595 17.71 -6.14 -1.22
N ALA A 596 17.73 -6.85 -2.35
CA ALA A 596 18.98 -7.29 -2.99
C ALA A 596 19.82 -6.10 -3.51
N ALA A 597 19.17 -5.02 -3.93
CA ALA A 597 19.84 -3.80 -4.40
C ALA A 597 20.20 -2.82 -3.26
N GLY A 598 19.88 -3.13 -2.01
CA GLY A 598 20.12 -2.25 -0.86
C GLY A 598 19.32 -0.95 -0.92
N VAL A 599 18.16 -0.96 -1.54
CA VAL A 599 17.24 0.19 -1.64
C VAL A 599 16.45 0.33 -0.34
N LYS A 600 16.35 1.55 0.19
CA LYS A 600 15.45 1.84 1.31
C LYS A 600 14.05 2.02 0.79
N TRP A 601 13.11 1.29 1.37
CA TRP A 601 11.71 1.31 0.95
C TRP A 601 10.75 1.15 2.14
N GLN A 602 9.51 1.55 1.93
CA GLN A 602 8.42 1.48 2.90
C GLN A 602 7.11 1.09 2.23
N ILE A 603 6.13 0.63 3.02
CA ILE A 603 4.76 0.38 2.53
C ILE A 603 3.90 1.58 2.83
N ALA A 604 3.04 1.95 1.88
CA ALA A 604 2.11 3.04 2.03
C ALA A 604 0.71 2.74 1.47
N THR A 605 -0.26 3.48 1.97
CA THR A 605 -1.59 3.65 1.38
C THR A 605 -1.94 5.14 1.36
N LEU A 606 -2.79 5.56 0.42
CA LEU A 606 -3.17 6.96 0.28
C LEU A 606 -4.31 7.32 1.24
N GLY A 607 -3.95 7.83 2.43
CA GLY A 607 -4.91 8.31 3.42
C GLY A 607 -5.71 7.23 4.14
N LYS A 608 -6.74 7.64 4.87
CA LYS A 608 -7.69 6.74 5.54
C LYS A 608 -8.70 6.15 4.54
N VAL A 609 -9.19 4.96 4.87
CA VAL A 609 -10.37 4.38 4.20
C VAL A 609 -11.53 5.37 4.22
N ASP A 610 -12.24 5.50 3.11
CA ASP A 610 -13.34 6.44 2.84
C ASP A 610 -12.94 7.93 2.68
N GLN A 611 -11.71 8.32 2.99
CA GLN A 611 -11.24 9.71 2.88
C GLN A 611 -10.09 9.89 1.88
N GLY A 612 -9.31 8.83 1.63
CA GLY A 612 -8.20 8.84 0.71
C GLY A 612 -8.46 8.00 -0.54
N GLY A 613 -7.51 8.05 -1.44
CA GLY A 613 -7.50 7.26 -2.67
C GLY A 613 -7.46 8.12 -3.92
N GLY A 614 -6.84 7.60 -4.95
CA GLY A 614 -6.73 8.15 -6.29
C GLY A 614 -6.40 7.03 -7.28
N GLY A 615 -6.58 7.28 -8.57
CA GLY A 615 -6.07 6.42 -9.64
C GLY A 615 -4.60 6.75 -9.90
N THR A 616 -3.90 5.85 -10.58
CA THR A 616 -2.55 6.02 -11.10
C THR A 616 -2.46 5.37 -12.47
N VAL A 617 -1.34 5.51 -13.16
CA VAL A 617 -1.11 4.83 -14.45
C VAL A 617 -1.11 3.30 -14.32
N ALA A 618 -0.96 2.75 -13.12
CA ALA A 618 -0.93 1.30 -12.85
C ALA A 618 -2.17 0.56 -13.38
N ALA A 619 -3.36 1.14 -13.23
CA ALA A 619 -4.59 0.50 -13.70
C ALA A 619 -4.57 0.26 -15.23
N TYR A 620 -3.98 1.18 -15.98
CA TYR A 620 -3.87 1.07 -17.43
C TYR A 620 -2.84 0.02 -17.85
N MET A 621 -1.74 -0.11 -17.09
CA MET A 621 -0.73 -1.15 -17.33
C MET A 621 -1.29 -2.54 -16.98
N ALA A 622 -1.95 -2.68 -15.85
CA ALA A 622 -2.59 -3.93 -15.43
C ALA A 622 -3.68 -4.40 -16.41
N ASN A 623 -4.48 -3.46 -16.97
CA ASN A 623 -5.50 -3.77 -17.97
C ASN A 623 -4.90 -4.33 -19.29
N ARG A 624 -3.60 -4.12 -19.53
CA ARG A 624 -2.85 -4.71 -20.64
C ARG A 624 -2.27 -6.10 -20.32
N ASN A 625 -2.69 -6.68 -19.22
CA ASN A 625 -2.20 -7.98 -18.73
C ASN A 625 -0.72 -7.96 -18.31
N ILE A 626 -0.25 -6.83 -17.78
CA ILE A 626 1.11 -6.65 -17.24
C ILE A 626 1.02 -6.71 -15.71
N VAL A 627 1.88 -7.52 -15.07
CA VAL A 627 1.97 -7.53 -13.60
C VAL A 627 2.46 -6.17 -13.11
N THR A 628 1.66 -5.47 -12.32
CA THR A 628 1.93 -4.07 -11.97
C THR A 628 1.87 -3.84 -10.45
N VAL A 629 2.83 -3.05 -9.96
CA VAL A 629 2.88 -2.57 -8.57
C VAL A 629 3.10 -1.07 -8.58
N ASP A 630 2.37 -0.33 -7.73
CA ASP A 630 2.56 1.11 -7.55
C ASP A 630 3.73 1.39 -6.59
N ALA A 631 4.55 2.38 -6.92
CA ALA A 631 5.63 2.86 -6.08
C ALA A 631 5.92 4.34 -6.35
N GLY A 632 6.43 5.09 -5.37
CA GLY A 632 6.83 6.47 -5.66
C GLY A 632 7.40 7.24 -4.48
N VAL A 633 7.70 8.50 -4.73
CA VAL A 633 8.32 9.40 -3.76
C VAL A 633 7.26 9.93 -2.78
N PRO A 634 7.49 9.87 -1.46
CA PRO A 634 6.64 10.56 -0.50
C PRO A 634 6.68 12.09 -0.70
N VAL A 635 5.52 12.72 -0.91
CA VAL A 635 5.39 14.16 -1.13
C VAL A 635 4.49 14.81 -0.09
N LEU A 636 4.86 15.99 0.37
CA LEU A 636 3.99 16.91 1.11
C LEU A 636 3.43 17.97 0.17
N CYS A 637 2.24 18.46 0.49
CA CYS A 637 1.57 19.53 -0.27
C CYS A 637 1.29 19.16 -1.74
N MET A 638 1.03 17.89 -2.04
CA MET A 638 0.65 17.42 -3.38
C MET A 638 -0.37 18.37 -4.04
N HIS A 639 -0.18 18.70 -5.33
CA HIS A 639 -1.00 19.62 -6.11
C HIS A 639 -0.97 21.10 -5.68
N ALA A 640 -0.12 21.47 -4.73
CA ALA A 640 0.08 22.88 -4.37
C ALA A 640 1.08 23.57 -5.32
N PRO A 641 1.08 24.92 -5.34
CA PRO A 641 2.10 25.67 -6.10
C PRO A 641 3.55 25.37 -5.69
N MET A 642 3.76 24.86 -4.49
CA MET A 642 5.02 24.36 -4.00
C MET A 642 4.79 23.03 -3.27
N GLU A 643 5.32 21.97 -3.79
CA GLU A 643 5.35 20.63 -3.21
C GLU A 643 6.71 20.37 -2.59
N ILE A 644 6.79 19.41 -1.65
CA ILE A 644 8.03 19.17 -0.89
C ILE A 644 8.31 17.68 -0.85
N VAL A 645 9.53 17.30 -1.23
CA VAL A 645 10.04 15.93 -1.21
C VAL A 645 11.36 15.82 -0.45
N SER A 646 11.69 14.64 0.05
CA SER A 646 12.99 14.38 0.66
C SER A 646 14.03 14.03 -0.41
N LYS A 647 15.23 14.59 -0.31
CA LYS A 647 16.37 14.24 -1.15
C LYS A 647 16.69 12.74 -1.10
N LEU A 648 16.60 12.16 0.10
CA LEU A 648 16.83 10.73 0.29
C LEU A 648 15.80 9.90 -0.48
N ASP A 649 14.53 10.24 -0.35
CA ASP A 649 13.45 9.45 -0.96
C ASP A 649 13.51 9.55 -2.50
N CYS A 650 13.85 10.72 -3.05
CA CYS A 650 14.11 10.88 -4.48
C CYS A 650 15.25 9.97 -4.97
N TYR A 651 16.35 9.93 -4.24
CA TYR A 651 17.51 9.13 -4.59
C TYR A 651 17.24 7.62 -4.47
N GLU A 652 16.54 7.19 -3.42
CA GLU A 652 16.17 5.78 -3.25
C GLU A 652 15.13 5.33 -4.30
N THR A 653 14.25 6.22 -4.77
CA THR A 653 13.33 5.91 -5.86
C THR A 653 14.08 5.70 -7.19
N MET A 654 15.07 6.52 -7.50
CA MET A 654 15.95 6.29 -8.66
C MET A 654 16.67 4.93 -8.57
N LYS A 655 17.19 4.58 -7.39
CA LYS A 655 17.81 3.26 -7.17
C LYS A 655 16.80 2.12 -7.36
N ALA A 656 15.54 2.32 -6.91
CA ALA A 656 14.47 1.34 -7.09
C ALA A 656 14.17 1.10 -8.57
N CYS A 657 13.96 2.15 -9.35
CA CYS A 657 13.74 2.04 -10.80
C CYS A 657 14.91 1.33 -11.49
N LYS A 658 16.16 1.71 -11.16
CA LYS A 658 17.36 1.05 -11.68
C LYS A 658 17.40 -0.44 -11.32
N ALA A 659 17.04 -0.81 -10.10
CA ALA A 659 17.00 -2.20 -9.65
C ALA A 659 15.96 -3.01 -10.43
N ILE A 660 14.78 -2.47 -10.66
CA ILE A 660 13.73 -3.10 -11.49
C ILE A 660 14.20 -3.31 -12.92
N TYR A 661 14.84 -2.32 -13.54
CA TYR A 661 15.37 -2.48 -14.91
C TYR A 661 16.40 -3.61 -15.03
N LEU A 662 17.14 -3.90 -13.98
CA LEU A 662 18.22 -4.90 -13.98
C LEU A 662 17.79 -6.28 -13.44
N ALA A 663 16.55 -6.42 -12.95
CA ALA A 663 16.02 -7.64 -12.34
C ALA A 663 15.88 -8.85 -13.31
#